data_841f53fc1bd4f24d573f4a8f3166fdfd
#
_entry.id   841f53fc1bd4f24d573f4a8f3166fdfd
#
_cell.length_a   1.000
_cell.length_b   1.000
_cell.length_c   1.000
_cell.angle_alpha   90.00
_cell.angle_beta   90.00
_cell.angle_gamma   90.00
#
_symmetry.space_group_name_H-M   'P 1'
#
loop_
_entity.id
_entity.type
_entity.pdbx_description
1 polymer ?
#
loop_
_entity_poly.entity_id
_entity_poly.type
_entity_poly.pdbx_seq_one_letter_code
_entity_poly.pdbx_strand_id
1 'polypeptide(L)'
;MKLLESIKVGNIEFKNRIMFPPLTTGYEEKDGSIGEQSFRFYERLAKGGVGYIVIGDVAPLPTFSPTPKLYSSEQVQSFKKLADACHENGAKLGIQLFHPDYNVKALNDLFHQGKMQEARAKLHHDMQHFVNEVTAEELDEIIKHMENCAILAHEADVDCIEVHGDRLVGSLCSPILNHRTDEYGGDLANRTRFALTLVKRLKTIVPDMVIDYKLPIVTPLGENSFRGKGGLPLDEACIFAKELEACGVDTLHVAQANHTGNMGDTIPAMGTQPYGFMVSYSKKIKEFVSIPVSVVGRIVTPEAAEAVIANGSADIIGLGRSLLTDPDFANKCADGHCCNVRTCMMCNKGCTDNIQNRAFLSCVLNAENGYEGSRQITPAASTKNIAIIGAGIAGLEAARVSALRGHHVTIFEKSLQIGGQLLIASVPPRKEEMMRSINYYTNVLPELDVTFRLGQEFTSQDYNSFDEVIVATGANNAIIPVPGKDLPTVTSAWDVLAKKEIVFGNVSVIGGGLVGVETAEYLASRGCKVTIIEMMDQIAKEESNTILPTLMRELEHYNVQIVTSAKLSEIKDDSVVVEKTIDDNTSTEEIASDFVVMAVGARKNLPELSDCPLPLHYIGDCAGERPSNIEHAIKSAYDVACEI
;
A
#
# COMPACT_ATOMS: atom_id res chain seq x y z
N MET A 1 -21.53 -10.84 -12.80
CA MET A 1 -20.34 -11.22 -11.98
C MET A 1 -20.83 -11.75 -10.65
N LYS A 2 -20.37 -12.92 -10.22
CA LYS A 2 -20.67 -13.47 -8.89
C LYS A 2 -20.17 -12.59 -7.75
N LEU A 3 -19.10 -11.84 -7.98
CA LEU A 3 -18.55 -10.87 -7.04
C LEU A 3 -19.58 -9.82 -6.60
N LEU A 4 -20.55 -9.51 -7.48
CA LEU A 4 -21.59 -8.50 -7.24
C LEU A 4 -22.90 -9.08 -6.70
N GLU A 5 -23.00 -10.41 -6.58
CA GLU A 5 -24.17 -11.07 -5.98
C GLU A 5 -24.13 -10.90 -4.46
N SER A 6 -25.32 -10.72 -3.87
CA SER A 6 -25.46 -10.68 -2.41
C SER A 6 -25.03 -12.01 -1.76
N ILE A 7 -24.70 -11.92 -0.48
CA ILE A 7 -24.35 -13.10 0.32
C ILE A 7 -24.90 -12.96 1.73
N LYS A 8 -25.50 -14.05 2.22
CA LYS A 8 -25.95 -14.13 3.62
C LYS A 8 -24.80 -14.53 4.52
N VAL A 9 -24.60 -13.76 5.60
CA VAL A 9 -23.58 -14.02 6.64
C VAL A 9 -24.31 -13.96 7.99
N GLY A 10 -24.39 -15.07 8.69
CA GLY A 10 -25.20 -15.18 9.89
C GLY A 10 -26.66 -14.79 9.62
N ASN A 11 -27.14 -13.77 10.29
CA ASN A 11 -28.52 -13.26 10.17
C ASN A 11 -28.67 -12.04 9.25
N ILE A 12 -27.58 -11.49 8.69
CA ILE A 12 -27.58 -10.32 7.81
C ILE A 12 -27.20 -10.68 6.38
N GLU A 13 -27.43 -9.76 5.46
CA GLU A 13 -27.08 -9.89 4.04
C GLU A 13 -26.12 -8.76 3.62
N PHE A 14 -25.00 -9.12 3.00
CA PHE A 14 -24.11 -8.18 2.32
C PHE A 14 -24.59 -8.01 0.88
N LYS A 15 -24.71 -6.78 0.39
CA LYS A 15 -25.21 -6.47 -0.97
C LYS A 15 -24.33 -7.04 -2.09
N ASN A 16 -23.05 -7.32 -1.82
CA ASN A 16 -22.11 -7.97 -2.72
C ASN A 16 -20.99 -8.66 -1.91
N ARG A 17 -20.04 -9.29 -2.60
CA ARG A 17 -18.94 -10.06 -2.02
C ARG A 17 -17.63 -9.27 -1.91
N ILE A 18 -17.71 -7.94 -1.87
CA ILE A 18 -16.57 -7.03 -1.75
C ILE A 18 -16.48 -6.50 -0.33
N MET A 19 -15.34 -6.76 0.31
CA MET A 19 -15.02 -6.30 1.65
C MET A 19 -13.88 -5.28 1.60
N PHE A 20 -14.03 -4.15 2.32
CA PHE A 20 -12.89 -3.35 2.72
C PHE A 20 -12.34 -3.94 4.02
N PRO A 21 -11.17 -4.62 3.99
CA PRO A 21 -10.61 -5.26 5.17
C PRO A 21 -10.05 -4.22 6.14
N PRO A 22 -9.89 -4.58 7.42
CA PRO A 22 -9.36 -3.66 8.43
C PRO A 22 -7.96 -3.16 8.08
N LEU A 23 -7.79 -1.85 8.10
CA LEU A 23 -6.53 -1.15 7.91
C LEU A 23 -6.37 -0.07 8.98
N THR A 24 -5.16 0.12 9.50
CA THR A 24 -4.81 1.29 10.29
C THR A 24 -4.75 2.51 9.38
N THR A 25 -5.50 3.56 9.66
CA THR A 25 -5.61 4.76 8.81
C THR A 25 -4.83 5.96 9.36
N GLY A 26 -4.77 6.08 10.68
CA GLY A 26 -4.17 7.23 11.36
C GLY A 26 -5.06 8.49 11.30
N TYR A 27 -6.35 8.34 10.96
CA TYR A 27 -7.30 9.45 10.83
C TYR A 27 -8.09 9.75 12.10
N GLU A 28 -7.95 8.90 13.10
CA GLU A 28 -8.77 8.90 14.31
C GLU A 28 -8.46 10.09 15.20
N GLU A 29 -9.47 10.56 15.94
CA GLU A 29 -9.30 11.58 16.96
C GLU A 29 -8.47 11.03 18.13
N LYS A 30 -7.91 11.92 18.95
CA LYS A 30 -7.03 11.52 20.06
C LYS A 30 -7.71 10.63 21.09
N ASP A 31 -9.03 10.83 21.30
CA ASP A 31 -9.86 9.99 22.17
C ASP A 31 -10.26 8.67 21.50
N GLY A 32 -9.94 8.50 20.22
CA GLY A 32 -10.26 7.33 19.40
C GLY A 32 -11.63 7.38 18.74
N SER A 33 -12.38 8.47 18.87
CA SER A 33 -13.66 8.65 18.16
C SER A 33 -13.45 8.80 16.64
N ILE A 34 -14.52 8.55 15.88
CA ILE A 34 -14.55 8.72 14.43
C ILE A 34 -14.72 10.22 14.12
N GLY A 35 -13.60 10.88 13.77
CA GLY A 35 -13.60 12.28 13.34
C GLY A 35 -14.00 12.46 11.88
N GLU A 36 -13.98 13.71 11.41
CA GLU A 36 -14.45 14.06 10.07
C GLU A 36 -13.62 13.35 8.96
N GLN A 37 -12.29 13.24 9.11
CA GLN A 37 -11.44 12.57 8.13
C GLN A 37 -11.75 11.08 8.03
N SER A 38 -11.83 10.36 9.16
CA SER A 38 -12.26 8.96 9.22
C SER A 38 -13.65 8.77 8.62
N PHE A 39 -14.60 9.61 9.03
CA PHE A 39 -15.98 9.56 8.56
C PHE A 39 -16.05 9.67 7.03
N ARG A 40 -15.43 10.69 6.42
CA ARG A 40 -15.45 10.91 4.97
C ARG A 40 -14.78 9.77 4.20
N PHE A 41 -13.71 9.23 4.73
CA PHE A 41 -13.02 8.10 4.12
C PHE A 41 -13.92 6.86 4.04
N TYR A 42 -14.53 6.43 5.14
CA TYR A 42 -15.39 5.24 5.15
C TYR A 42 -16.72 5.49 4.40
N GLU A 43 -17.32 6.68 4.53
CA GLU A 43 -18.49 7.09 3.74
C GLU A 43 -18.19 6.99 2.23
N ARG A 44 -17.01 7.43 1.80
CA ARG A 44 -16.59 7.36 0.39
C ARG A 44 -16.52 5.92 -0.12
N LEU A 45 -16.03 5.00 0.68
CA LEU A 45 -16.01 3.56 0.35
C LEU A 45 -17.44 2.99 0.23
N ALA A 46 -18.33 3.34 1.15
CA ALA A 46 -19.74 2.92 1.10
C ALA A 46 -20.45 3.43 -0.15
N LYS A 47 -20.26 4.71 -0.50
CA LYS A 47 -20.74 5.34 -1.76
C LYS A 47 -20.15 4.69 -3.00
N GLY A 48 -18.92 4.17 -2.92
CA GLY A 48 -18.25 3.43 -3.98
C GLY A 48 -18.78 2.01 -4.22
N GLY A 49 -19.76 1.59 -3.42
CA GLY A 49 -20.49 0.35 -3.64
C GLY A 49 -19.98 -0.85 -2.84
N VAL A 50 -19.03 -0.69 -1.92
CA VAL A 50 -18.52 -1.78 -1.07
C VAL A 50 -19.66 -2.38 -0.25
N GLY A 51 -19.69 -3.73 -0.13
CA GLY A 51 -20.73 -4.45 0.60
C GLY A 51 -20.48 -4.56 2.10
N TYR A 52 -19.23 -4.71 2.50
CA TYR A 52 -18.81 -4.87 3.89
C TYR A 52 -17.55 -4.05 4.18
N ILE A 53 -17.59 -3.19 5.19
CA ILE A 53 -16.50 -2.29 5.57
C ILE A 53 -16.09 -2.61 7.01
N VAL A 54 -14.81 -2.85 7.27
CA VAL A 54 -14.29 -3.12 8.62
C VAL A 54 -13.34 -2.00 9.04
N ILE A 55 -13.68 -1.34 10.15
CA ILE A 55 -12.78 -0.38 10.81
C ILE A 55 -11.66 -1.17 11.50
N GLY A 56 -10.39 -0.89 11.16
CA GLY A 56 -9.25 -1.63 11.69
C GLY A 56 -8.87 -1.22 13.12
N ASP A 57 -8.32 -2.18 13.85
CA ASP A 57 -7.64 -1.99 15.15
C ASP A 57 -8.44 -1.17 16.19
N VAL A 58 -9.74 -1.46 16.39
CA VAL A 58 -10.57 -0.78 17.40
C VAL A 58 -10.19 -1.29 18.80
N ALA A 59 -9.59 -0.41 19.60
CA ALA A 59 -9.16 -0.75 20.95
C ALA A 59 -10.31 -0.65 21.97
N PRO A 60 -10.50 -1.67 22.85
CA PRO A 60 -11.55 -1.68 23.86
C PRO A 60 -11.17 -0.91 25.13
N LEU A 61 -10.10 -0.13 25.11
CA LEU A 61 -9.58 0.62 26.23
C LEU A 61 -8.67 1.77 25.73
N PRO A 62 -8.40 2.80 26.56
CA PRO A 62 -7.57 3.95 26.18
C PRO A 62 -6.11 3.54 26.00
N THR A 63 -5.70 3.28 24.77
CA THR A 63 -4.31 3.02 24.37
C THR A 63 -3.63 4.28 23.87
N PHE A 64 -2.28 4.29 23.85
CA PHE A 64 -1.50 5.34 23.17
C PHE A 64 -1.39 5.15 21.65
N SER A 65 -1.82 4.02 21.14
CA SER A 65 -1.82 3.77 19.71
C SER A 65 -2.77 4.74 18.99
N PRO A 66 -2.38 5.30 17.84
CA PRO A 66 -3.26 6.13 17.01
C PRO A 66 -4.24 5.21 16.25
N THR A 67 -5.19 4.64 16.98
CA THR A 67 -6.20 3.70 16.49
C THR A 67 -7.57 4.12 17.00
N PRO A 68 -8.67 3.76 16.33
CA PRO A 68 -10.01 3.96 16.85
C PRO A 68 -10.14 3.28 18.23
N LYS A 69 -10.96 3.85 19.09
CA LYS A 69 -11.22 3.31 20.43
C LYS A 69 -12.71 3.38 20.72
N LEU A 70 -13.22 2.31 21.33
CA LEU A 70 -14.62 2.25 21.74
C LEU A 70 -14.71 1.57 23.10
N TYR A 71 -14.58 2.38 24.18
CA TYR A 71 -14.54 1.90 25.56
C TYR A 71 -15.49 2.66 26.50
N SER A 72 -16.11 3.75 26.03
CA SER A 72 -17.10 4.53 26.79
C SER A 72 -18.23 4.99 25.89
N SER A 73 -19.35 5.38 26.50
CA SER A 73 -20.51 5.91 25.76
C SER A 73 -20.24 7.22 25.00
N GLU A 74 -19.15 7.91 25.33
CA GLU A 74 -18.76 9.16 24.64
C GLU A 74 -18.41 8.95 23.17
N GLN A 75 -17.83 7.77 22.82
CA GLN A 75 -17.49 7.47 21.44
C GLN A 75 -18.67 6.94 20.60
N VAL A 76 -19.71 6.36 21.24
CA VAL A 76 -20.82 5.65 20.55
C VAL A 76 -21.45 6.49 19.45
N GLN A 77 -21.75 7.77 19.72
CA GLN A 77 -22.40 8.63 18.73
C GLN A 77 -21.58 8.82 17.44
N SER A 78 -20.25 8.82 17.53
CA SER A 78 -19.39 8.97 16.35
C SER A 78 -19.39 7.72 15.48
N PHE A 79 -19.38 6.52 16.11
CA PHE A 79 -19.51 5.25 15.39
C PHE A 79 -20.91 5.08 14.80
N LYS A 80 -21.97 5.47 15.54
CA LYS A 80 -23.34 5.42 15.03
C LYS A 80 -23.53 6.28 13.78
N LYS A 81 -23.02 7.52 13.79
CA LYS A 81 -23.06 8.40 12.61
C LYS A 81 -22.43 7.73 11.38
N LEU A 82 -21.34 6.99 11.57
CA LEU A 82 -20.69 6.27 10.48
C LEU A 82 -21.51 5.04 10.06
N ALA A 83 -22.07 4.28 11.01
CA ALA A 83 -22.95 3.14 10.70
C ALA A 83 -24.14 3.58 9.86
N ASP A 84 -24.82 4.67 10.27
CA ASP A 84 -25.95 5.25 9.52
C ASP A 84 -25.54 5.60 8.08
N ALA A 85 -24.38 6.26 7.88
CA ALA A 85 -23.89 6.61 6.56
C ALA A 85 -23.53 5.38 5.69
N CYS A 86 -22.99 4.31 6.29
CA CYS A 86 -22.76 3.04 5.60
C CYS A 86 -24.09 2.39 5.19
N HIS A 87 -25.06 2.33 6.09
CA HIS A 87 -26.38 1.75 5.84
C HIS A 87 -27.17 2.50 4.76
N GLU A 88 -27.11 3.84 4.75
CA GLU A 88 -27.73 4.67 3.70
C GLU A 88 -27.21 4.31 2.30
N ASN A 89 -25.96 3.83 2.21
CA ASN A 89 -25.34 3.36 0.97
C ASN A 89 -25.42 1.82 0.79
N GLY A 90 -26.18 1.12 1.64
CA GLY A 90 -26.38 -0.32 1.59
C GLY A 90 -25.16 -1.16 1.98
N ALA A 91 -24.13 -0.55 2.56
CA ALA A 91 -22.96 -1.25 3.10
C ALA A 91 -23.22 -1.70 4.54
N LYS A 92 -22.60 -2.80 4.95
CA LYS A 92 -22.55 -3.25 6.34
C LYS A 92 -21.25 -2.76 6.99
N LEU A 93 -21.33 -2.34 8.26
CA LEU A 93 -20.20 -1.86 9.03
C LEU A 93 -19.77 -2.89 10.08
N GLY A 94 -18.48 -3.20 10.11
CA GLY A 94 -17.85 -3.97 11.18
C GLY A 94 -16.76 -3.18 11.87
N ILE A 95 -16.44 -3.57 13.09
CA ILE A 95 -15.23 -3.12 13.80
C ILE A 95 -14.32 -4.31 14.04
N GLN A 96 -13.01 -4.13 13.83
CA GLN A 96 -12.01 -5.12 14.22
C GLN A 96 -11.59 -4.89 15.67
N LEU A 97 -12.03 -5.80 16.53
CA LEU A 97 -11.75 -5.77 17.95
C LEU A 97 -10.37 -6.34 18.23
N PHE A 98 -9.48 -5.56 18.84
CA PHE A 98 -8.12 -6.00 19.10
C PHE A 98 -7.61 -5.62 20.50
N HIS A 99 -6.61 -6.35 20.97
CA HIS A 99 -5.81 -5.97 22.14
C HIS A 99 -4.33 -6.02 21.76
N PRO A 100 -3.54 -4.99 22.10
CA PRO A 100 -2.11 -5.00 21.81
C PRO A 100 -1.36 -6.00 22.69
N ASP A 101 -0.14 -6.36 22.27
CA ASP A 101 0.75 -7.28 22.99
C ASP A 101 1.57 -6.56 24.06
N TYR A 102 0.90 -5.79 24.91
CA TYR A 102 1.51 -5.13 26.07
C TYR A 102 0.47 -4.80 27.14
N ASN A 103 0.95 -4.62 28.39
CA ASN A 103 0.10 -4.21 29.50
C ASN A 103 -0.25 -2.72 29.38
N VAL A 104 -1.43 -2.44 28.82
CA VAL A 104 -1.91 -1.07 28.56
C VAL A 104 -2.02 -0.26 29.84
N LYS A 105 -2.54 -0.84 30.92
CA LYS A 105 -2.71 -0.15 32.22
C LYS A 105 -1.36 0.26 32.78
N ALA A 106 -0.42 -0.66 32.86
CA ALA A 106 0.91 -0.38 33.41
C ALA A 106 1.66 0.68 32.58
N LEU A 107 1.51 0.67 31.24
CA LEU A 107 2.11 1.70 30.41
C LEU A 107 1.44 3.07 30.61
N ASN A 108 0.11 3.12 30.70
CA ASN A 108 -0.63 4.35 30.98
C ASN A 108 -0.19 4.96 32.32
N ASP A 109 -0.05 4.16 33.37
CA ASP A 109 0.40 4.61 34.68
C ASP A 109 1.81 5.23 34.61
N LEU A 110 2.75 4.60 33.89
CA LEU A 110 4.11 5.14 33.71
C LEU A 110 4.09 6.47 32.94
N PHE A 111 3.27 6.59 31.90
CA PHE A 111 3.13 7.83 31.12
C PHE A 111 2.54 8.96 31.98
N HIS A 112 1.49 8.70 32.76
CA HIS A 112 0.88 9.68 33.66
C HIS A 112 1.86 10.15 34.74
N GLN A 113 2.80 9.27 35.16
CA GLN A 113 3.86 9.62 36.11
C GLN A 113 5.04 10.35 35.43
N GLY A 114 5.03 10.57 34.13
CA GLY A 114 6.13 11.20 33.37
C GLY A 114 7.36 10.32 33.17
N LYS A 115 7.28 9.02 33.44
CA LYS A 115 8.39 8.06 33.42
C LYS A 115 8.60 7.50 31.98
N MET A 116 8.93 8.38 31.05
CA MET A 116 9.01 8.04 29.61
C MET A 116 10.04 6.96 29.29
N GLN A 117 11.19 6.91 29.98
CA GLN A 117 12.21 5.89 29.73
C GLN A 117 11.76 4.52 30.20
N GLU A 118 11.16 4.44 31.41
CA GLU A 118 10.59 3.21 31.94
C GLU A 118 9.46 2.69 31.08
N ALA A 119 8.58 3.58 30.58
CA ALA A 119 7.50 3.22 29.67
C ALA A 119 8.02 2.64 28.33
N ARG A 120 9.06 3.22 27.76
CA ARG A 120 9.69 2.69 26.54
C ARG A 120 10.34 1.33 26.75
N ALA A 121 11.06 1.17 27.88
CA ALA A 121 11.68 -0.10 28.23
C ALA A 121 10.63 -1.19 28.44
N LYS A 122 9.53 -0.87 29.17
CA LYS A 122 8.42 -1.79 29.38
C LYS A 122 7.72 -2.16 28.08
N LEU A 123 7.43 -1.20 27.21
CA LEU A 123 6.82 -1.47 25.92
C LEU A 123 7.68 -2.43 25.08
N HIS A 124 9.00 -2.18 25.04
CA HIS A 124 9.93 -3.05 24.30
C HIS A 124 9.98 -4.47 24.88
N HIS A 125 9.96 -4.60 26.20
CA HIS A 125 9.88 -5.90 26.89
C HIS A 125 8.56 -6.60 26.58
N ASP A 126 7.43 -5.91 26.79
CA ASP A 126 6.10 -6.49 26.62
C ASP A 126 5.86 -6.99 25.19
N MET A 127 6.26 -6.23 24.18
CA MET A 127 6.13 -6.64 22.78
C MET A 127 6.79 -8.00 22.46
N GLN A 128 7.71 -8.46 23.31
CA GLN A 128 8.41 -9.74 23.13
C GLN A 128 7.92 -10.82 24.10
N HIS A 129 7.42 -10.45 25.27
CA HIS A 129 7.21 -11.37 26.40
C HIS A 129 5.77 -11.40 26.92
N PHE A 130 4.94 -10.39 26.64
CA PHE A 130 3.61 -10.23 27.23
C PHE A 130 2.74 -11.49 27.08
N VAL A 131 2.74 -12.12 25.92
CA VAL A 131 1.98 -13.37 25.68
C VAL A 131 2.31 -14.47 26.70
N ASN A 132 3.56 -14.52 27.18
CA ASN A 132 4.05 -15.54 28.12
C ASN A 132 3.97 -15.10 29.59
N GLU A 133 3.74 -13.82 29.86
CA GLU A 133 3.74 -13.22 31.20
C GLU A 133 2.36 -12.79 31.68
N VAL A 134 1.42 -12.52 30.75
CA VAL A 134 0.04 -12.12 31.09
C VAL A 134 -0.65 -13.22 31.91
N THR A 135 -1.25 -12.85 33.04
CA THR A 135 -1.91 -13.83 33.93
C THR A 135 -3.29 -14.23 33.40
N ALA A 136 -3.85 -15.33 33.92
CA ALA A 136 -5.20 -15.78 33.58
C ALA A 136 -6.26 -14.74 33.98
N GLU A 137 -6.06 -14.08 35.14
CA GLU A 137 -6.92 -13.01 35.63
C GLU A 137 -6.88 -11.78 34.70
N GLU A 138 -5.69 -11.38 34.23
CA GLU A 138 -5.55 -10.29 33.25
C GLU A 138 -6.20 -10.65 31.90
N LEU A 139 -6.10 -11.90 31.45
CA LEU A 139 -6.78 -12.39 30.26
C LEU A 139 -8.31 -12.30 30.39
N ASP A 140 -8.88 -12.64 31.55
CA ASP A 140 -10.33 -12.49 31.81
C ASP A 140 -10.74 -11.01 31.81
N GLU A 141 -9.93 -10.11 32.40
CA GLU A 141 -10.20 -8.66 32.34
C GLU A 141 -10.12 -8.11 30.91
N ILE A 142 -9.19 -8.59 30.09
CA ILE A 142 -9.11 -8.24 28.67
C ILE A 142 -10.40 -8.64 27.94
N ILE A 143 -10.93 -9.85 28.19
CA ILE A 143 -12.20 -10.29 27.61
C ILE A 143 -13.33 -9.35 28.04
N LYS A 144 -13.43 -8.94 29.34
CA LYS A 144 -14.46 -8.00 29.80
C LYS A 144 -14.39 -6.64 29.09
N HIS A 145 -13.18 -6.13 28.81
CA HIS A 145 -13.03 -4.92 28.00
C HIS A 145 -13.53 -5.12 26.57
N MET A 146 -13.24 -6.27 25.96
CA MET A 146 -13.72 -6.61 24.63
C MET A 146 -15.24 -6.79 24.59
N GLU A 147 -15.86 -7.39 25.62
CA GLU A 147 -17.31 -7.47 25.79
C GLU A 147 -17.95 -6.07 25.86
N ASN A 148 -17.39 -5.19 26.70
CA ASN A 148 -17.88 -3.81 26.79
C ASN A 148 -17.81 -3.09 25.44
N CYS A 149 -16.72 -3.23 24.71
CA CYS A 149 -16.58 -2.67 23.36
C CYS A 149 -17.64 -3.21 22.40
N ALA A 150 -17.94 -4.51 22.44
CA ALA A 150 -18.99 -5.11 21.61
C ALA A 150 -20.39 -4.60 21.97
N ILE A 151 -20.70 -4.38 23.26
CA ILE A 151 -21.97 -3.76 23.70
C ILE A 151 -22.09 -2.34 23.14
N LEU A 152 -21.05 -1.53 23.27
CA LEU A 152 -21.03 -0.15 22.75
C LEU A 152 -21.12 -0.12 21.20
N ALA A 153 -20.51 -1.10 20.51
CA ALA A 153 -20.65 -1.23 19.07
C ALA A 153 -22.09 -1.59 18.66
N HIS A 154 -22.74 -2.48 19.39
CA HIS A 154 -24.17 -2.80 19.20
C HIS A 154 -25.06 -1.56 19.43
N GLU A 155 -24.80 -0.76 20.48
CA GLU A 155 -25.49 0.50 20.72
C GLU A 155 -25.28 1.54 19.59
N ALA A 156 -24.15 1.45 18.88
CA ALA A 156 -23.82 2.28 17.73
C ALA A 156 -24.36 1.74 16.39
N ASP A 157 -25.23 0.73 16.41
CA ASP A 157 -25.77 0.06 15.21
C ASP A 157 -24.67 -0.51 14.26
N VAL A 158 -23.53 -0.92 14.80
CA VAL A 158 -22.51 -1.66 14.06
C VAL A 158 -23.02 -3.08 13.81
N ASP A 159 -22.87 -3.60 12.58
CA ASP A 159 -23.43 -4.91 12.18
C ASP A 159 -22.55 -6.11 12.59
N CYS A 160 -21.24 -5.92 12.62
CA CYS A 160 -20.29 -7.02 12.74
C CYS A 160 -19.17 -6.70 13.75
N ILE A 161 -18.74 -7.72 14.49
CA ILE A 161 -17.47 -7.72 15.25
C ILE A 161 -16.49 -8.64 14.55
N GLU A 162 -15.40 -8.12 14.01
CA GLU A 162 -14.27 -8.94 13.60
C GLU A 162 -13.29 -9.10 14.78
N VAL A 163 -13.11 -10.31 15.26
CA VAL A 163 -12.06 -10.62 16.24
C VAL A 163 -10.71 -10.62 15.52
N HIS A 164 -9.80 -9.75 15.95
CA HIS A 164 -8.45 -9.71 15.40
C HIS A 164 -7.63 -10.90 15.88
N GLY A 165 -7.67 -11.99 15.14
CA GLY A 165 -6.93 -13.23 15.45
C GLY A 165 -5.41 -13.12 15.29
N ASP A 166 -4.86 -11.94 15.02
CA ASP A 166 -3.44 -11.58 15.15
C ASP A 166 -3.24 -10.82 16.48
N ARG A 167 -2.13 -10.17 16.71
CA ARG A 167 -1.82 -9.50 17.97
C ARG A 167 -1.94 -10.47 19.17
N LEU A 168 -2.40 -10.04 20.32
CA LEU A 168 -2.47 -10.88 21.53
C LEU A 168 -3.23 -12.19 21.30
N VAL A 169 -4.36 -12.15 20.61
CA VAL A 169 -5.17 -13.37 20.34
C VAL A 169 -4.36 -14.35 19.51
N GLY A 170 -3.73 -13.89 18.43
CA GLY A 170 -2.89 -14.73 17.57
C GLY A 170 -1.58 -15.16 18.24
N SER A 171 -1.00 -14.30 19.06
CA SER A 171 0.19 -14.65 19.85
C SER A 171 -0.10 -15.80 20.82
N LEU A 172 -1.27 -15.80 21.48
CA LEU A 172 -1.73 -16.90 22.32
C LEU A 172 -1.98 -18.19 21.54
N CYS A 173 -2.52 -18.10 20.32
CA CYS A 173 -2.73 -19.27 19.44
C CYS A 173 -1.42 -19.83 18.87
N SER A 174 -0.40 -19.00 18.72
CA SER A 174 0.82 -19.32 17.99
C SER A 174 1.69 -20.40 18.66
N PRO A 175 2.07 -21.47 17.93
CA PRO A 175 3.08 -22.39 18.44
C PRO A 175 4.51 -21.81 18.44
N ILE A 176 4.71 -20.64 17.77
CA ILE A 176 6.01 -19.98 17.65
C ILE A 176 6.24 -18.98 18.80
N LEU A 177 5.18 -18.29 19.26
CA LEU A 177 5.28 -17.20 20.25
C LEU A 177 4.84 -17.62 21.64
N ASN A 178 3.88 -18.56 21.74
CA ASN A 178 3.32 -19.00 23.01
C ASN A 178 4.15 -20.15 23.58
N HIS A 179 4.92 -19.86 24.61
CA HIS A 179 5.73 -20.81 25.38
C HIS A 179 5.16 -21.06 26.79
N ARG A 180 3.88 -20.74 27.02
CA ARG A 180 3.21 -20.93 28.31
C ARG A 180 3.09 -22.42 28.66
N THR A 181 3.08 -22.71 29.95
CA THR A 181 2.92 -24.06 30.49
C THR A 181 1.64 -24.24 31.30
N ASP A 182 0.79 -23.20 31.35
CA ASP A 182 -0.53 -23.21 31.96
C ASP A 182 -1.63 -23.65 30.95
N GLU A 183 -2.88 -23.45 31.35
CA GLU A 183 -4.06 -23.81 30.55
C GLU A 183 -4.22 -23.02 29.23
N TYR A 184 -3.39 -22.03 28.97
CA TYR A 184 -3.35 -21.22 27.74
C TYR A 184 -2.15 -21.56 26.84
N GLY A 185 -1.34 -22.58 27.19
CA GLY A 185 -0.15 -22.98 26.43
C GLY A 185 -0.03 -24.46 26.17
N GLY A 186 0.98 -24.86 25.39
CA GLY A 186 1.26 -26.24 25.04
C GLY A 186 0.51 -26.70 23.79
N ASP A 187 -0.49 -27.57 23.91
CA ASP A 187 -1.25 -28.10 22.78
C ASP A 187 -2.21 -27.08 22.14
N LEU A 188 -2.74 -27.42 20.96
CA LEU A 188 -3.63 -26.53 20.22
C LEU A 188 -4.88 -26.13 21.02
N ALA A 189 -5.49 -27.08 21.74
CA ALA A 189 -6.71 -26.82 22.51
C ALA A 189 -6.50 -25.78 23.62
N ASN A 190 -5.34 -25.81 24.27
CA ASN A 190 -4.97 -24.82 25.27
C ASN A 190 -4.62 -23.46 24.63
N ARG A 191 -3.83 -23.46 23.55
CA ARG A 191 -3.45 -22.22 22.87
C ARG A 191 -4.65 -21.48 22.27
N THR A 192 -5.68 -22.19 21.80
CA THR A 192 -6.89 -21.58 21.22
C THR A 192 -7.96 -21.26 22.27
N ARG A 193 -7.81 -21.69 23.52
CA ARG A 193 -8.77 -21.50 24.63
C ARG A 193 -9.23 -20.05 24.80
N PHE A 194 -8.31 -19.09 24.79
CA PHE A 194 -8.64 -17.68 24.95
C PHE A 194 -9.57 -17.18 23.82
N ALA A 195 -9.21 -17.46 22.57
CA ALA A 195 -9.99 -17.06 21.40
C ALA A 195 -11.40 -17.66 21.41
N LEU A 196 -11.52 -18.97 21.69
CA LEU A 196 -12.81 -19.67 21.76
C LEU A 196 -13.68 -19.17 22.93
N THR A 197 -13.07 -18.84 24.06
CA THR A 197 -13.77 -18.25 25.21
C THR A 197 -14.29 -16.86 24.84
N LEU A 198 -13.47 -16.02 24.23
CA LEU A 198 -13.87 -14.70 23.76
C LEU A 198 -15.07 -14.78 22.80
N VAL A 199 -14.99 -15.61 21.76
CA VAL A 199 -16.09 -15.79 20.78
C VAL A 199 -17.39 -16.21 21.46
N LYS A 200 -17.35 -17.20 22.35
CA LYS A 200 -18.55 -17.67 23.09
C LYS A 200 -19.16 -16.57 23.93
N ARG A 201 -18.35 -15.76 24.59
CA ARG A 201 -18.83 -14.65 25.43
C ARG A 201 -19.43 -13.55 24.57
N LEU A 202 -18.78 -13.18 23.45
CA LEU A 202 -19.33 -12.20 22.49
C LEU A 202 -20.70 -12.67 21.95
N LYS A 203 -20.82 -13.92 21.50
CA LYS A 203 -22.12 -14.47 21.05
C LYS A 203 -23.20 -14.49 22.12
N THR A 204 -22.81 -14.56 23.39
CA THR A 204 -23.75 -14.51 24.51
C THR A 204 -24.28 -13.10 24.77
N ILE A 205 -23.41 -12.07 24.68
CA ILE A 205 -23.78 -10.70 25.06
C ILE A 205 -24.36 -9.89 23.90
N VAL A 206 -23.94 -10.19 22.65
CA VAL A 206 -24.44 -9.53 21.41
C VAL A 206 -24.90 -10.61 20.40
N PRO A 207 -25.95 -11.40 20.71
CA PRO A 207 -26.34 -12.58 19.92
C PRO A 207 -26.76 -12.25 18.49
N ASP A 208 -27.23 -11.02 18.27
CA ASP A 208 -27.73 -10.54 16.97
C ASP A 208 -26.64 -9.97 16.08
N MET A 209 -25.42 -9.72 16.62
CA MET A 209 -24.29 -9.28 15.80
C MET A 209 -23.62 -10.45 15.09
N VAL A 210 -23.15 -10.21 13.88
CA VAL A 210 -22.28 -11.13 13.16
C VAL A 210 -20.88 -11.13 13.79
N ILE A 211 -20.38 -12.31 14.09
CA ILE A 211 -19.00 -12.49 14.52
C ILE A 211 -18.15 -12.98 13.35
N ASP A 212 -17.29 -12.09 12.87
CA ASP A 212 -16.21 -12.40 11.93
C ASP A 212 -14.94 -12.75 12.72
N TYR A 213 -14.12 -13.65 12.22
CA TYR A 213 -12.84 -13.97 12.83
C TYR A 213 -11.72 -13.90 11.81
N LYS A 214 -10.80 -12.95 11.97
CA LYS A 214 -9.59 -12.90 11.16
C LYS A 214 -8.65 -14.02 11.58
N LEU A 215 -8.54 -15.02 10.70
CA LEU A 215 -7.75 -16.23 10.89
C LEU A 215 -6.36 -16.06 10.25
N PRO A 216 -5.32 -15.73 11.05
CA PRO A 216 -3.97 -15.55 10.54
C PRO A 216 -3.29 -16.90 10.36
N ILE A 217 -2.75 -17.11 9.16
CA ILE A 217 -2.01 -18.33 8.80
C ILE A 217 -0.55 -17.97 8.57
N VAL A 218 0.37 -18.69 9.21
CA VAL A 218 1.81 -18.61 8.92
C VAL A 218 2.09 -19.37 7.62
N THR A 219 2.83 -18.74 6.69
CA THR A 219 3.13 -19.34 5.40
C THR A 219 4.62 -19.66 5.27
N PRO A 220 5.02 -20.69 4.51
CA PRO A 220 6.42 -21.02 4.33
C PRO A 220 7.22 -19.89 3.66
N LEU A 221 8.43 -19.61 4.14
CA LEU A 221 9.40 -18.71 3.52
C LEU A 221 10.57 -19.49 2.89
N GLY A 222 10.89 -20.67 3.44
CA GLY A 222 11.93 -21.60 3.01
C GLY A 222 11.89 -22.86 3.86
N GLU A 223 12.93 -23.70 3.78
CA GLU A 223 13.05 -24.85 4.70
C GLU A 223 13.14 -24.36 6.15
N ASN A 224 12.21 -24.77 7.00
CA ASN A 224 12.13 -24.44 8.42
C ASN A 224 11.99 -22.94 8.75
N SER A 225 11.54 -22.12 7.80
CA SER A 225 11.27 -20.70 8.05
C SER A 225 9.87 -20.31 7.56
N PHE A 226 9.25 -19.35 8.26
CA PHE A 226 7.87 -18.92 8.02
C PHE A 226 7.78 -17.41 7.89
N ARG A 227 6.80 -16.96 7.08
CA ARG A 227 6.32 -15.58 7.11
C ARG A 227 5.29 -15.44 8.21
N GLY A 228 5.49 -14.41 9.05
CA GLY A 228 4.67 -14.18 10.23
C GLY A 228 4.96 -15.16 11.37
N LYS A 229 4.53 -14.80 12.57
CA LYS A 229 4.72 -15.58 13.80
C LYS A 229 3.46 -15.71 14.65
N GLY A 230 2.60 -14.67 14.66
CA GLY A 230 1.34 -14.64 15.41
C GLY A 230 0.21 -15.26 14.62
N GLY A 231 0.06 -16.56 14.66
CA GLY A 231 -0.95 -17.28 13.93
C GLY A 231 -0.66 -18.80 13.91
N LEU A 232 -1.38 -19.53 13.09
CA LEU A 232 -1.35 -20.98 13.06
C LEU A 232 -0.78 -21.51 11.74
N PRO A 233 -0.07 -22.67 11.75
CA PRO A 233 0.15 -23.49 10.57
C PRO A 233 -1.21 -23.89 9.96
N LEU A 234 -1.22 -24.18 8.65
CA LEU A 234 -2.46 -24.45 7.93
C LEU A 234 -3.28 -25.64 8.48
N ASP A 235 -2.62 -26.71 8.88
CA ASP A 235 -3.25 -27.90 9.46
C ASP A 235 -3.95 -27.58 10.79
N GLU A 236 -3.29 -26.88 11.69
CA GLU A 236 -3.89 -26.40 12.94
C GLU A 236 -5.00 -25.36 12.68
N ALA A 237 -4.80 -24.46 11.71
CA ALA A 237 -5.82 -23.47 11.32
C ALA A 237 -7.10 -24.15 10.80
N CYS A 238 -6.99 -25.26 10.09
CA CYS A 238 -8.16 -26.04 9.64
C CYS A 238 -8.95 -26.66 10.80
N ILE A 239 -8.27 -27.16 11.85
CA ILE A 239 -8.92 -27.68 13.06
C ILE A 239 -9.60 -26.54 13.81
N PHE A 240 -8.87 -25.45 14.03
CA PHE A 240 -9.36 -24.30 14.76
C PHE A 240 -10.54 -23.60 14.06
N ALA A 241 -10.55 -23.56 12.72
CA ALA A 241 -11.69 -23.04 11.95
C ALA A 241 -13.01 -23.77 12.27
N LYS A 242 -12.99 -25.09 12.40
CA LYS A 242 -14.17 -25.88 12.84
C LYS A 242 -14.61 -25.53 14.27
N GLU A 243 -13.66 -25.35 15.16
CA GLU A 243 -13.96 -25.00 16.56
C GLU A 243 -14.56 -23.58 16.64
N LEU A 244 -14.06 -22.64 15.84
CA LEU A 244 -14.62 -21.29 15.73
C LEU A 244 -16.07 -21.31 15.22
N GLU A 245 -16.35 -22.05 14.13
CA GLU A 245 -17.72 -22.25 13.63
C GLU A 245 -18.62 -22.87 14.70
N ALA A 246 -18.16 -23.92 15.38
CA ALA A 246 -18.92 -24.56 16.47
C ALA A 246 -19.17 -23.62 17.67
N CYS A 247 -18.32 -22.61 17.88
CA CYS A 247 -18.49 -21.59 18.91
C CYS A 247 -19.40 -20.42 18.49
N GLY A 248 -19.85 -20.39 17.22
CA GLY A 248 -20.79 -19.39 16.71
C GLY A 248 -20.14 -18.25 15.92
N VAL A 249 -18.95 -18.44 15.38
CA VAL A 249 -18.41 -17.53 14.34
C VAL A 249 -19.27 -17.67 13.08
N ASP A 250 -19.64 -16.54 12.48
CA ASP A 250 -20.52 -16.49 11.32
C ASP A 250 -19.76 -16.40 9.99
N THR A 251 -18.51 -15.92 10.02
CA THR A 251 -17.61 -15.85 8.85
C THR A 251 -16.15 -15.85 9.27
N LEU A 252 -15.27 -16.31 8.39
CA LEU A 252 -13.82 -16.34 8.61
C LEU A 252 -13.11 -15.44 7.60
N HIS A 253 -12.19 -14.59 8.07
CA HIS A 253 -11.31 -13.78 7.25
C HIS A 253 -9.90 -14.39 7.20
N VAL A 254 -9.57 -15.13 6.13
CA VAL A 254 -8.26 -15.76 5.95
C VAL A 254 -7.23 -14.74 5.51
N ALA A 255 -6.18 -14.58 6.31
CA ALA A 255 -5.11 -13.62 6.10
C ALA A 255 -3.73 -14.19 6.42
N GLN A 256 -2.67 -13.55 5.91
CA GLN A 256 -1.30 -13.84 6.33
C GLN A 256 -1.09 -13.38 7.78
N ALA A 257 -0.52 -14.25 8.59
CA ALA A 257 -0.08 -13.87 9.94
C ALA A 257 0.99 -12.78 9.88
N ASN A 258 0.91 -11.81 10.78
CA ASN A 258 1.91 -10.75 10.91
C ASN A 258 2.74 -10.95 12.17
N HIS A 259 2.26 -10.44 13.19
CA HIS A 259 2.85 -10.16 14.51
C HIS A 259 4.34 -10.49 14.65
N THR A 260 5.17 -9.47 14.92
CA THR A 260 6.65 -9.55 14.99
C THR A 260 7.39 -9.95 13.70
N GLY A 261 6.68 -10.06 12.57
CA GLY A 261 7.27 -10.29 11.25
C GLY A 261 7.57 -9.00 10.48
N ASN A 262 8.04 -9.15 9.24
CA ASN A 262 8.16 -8.04 8.32
C ASN A 262 6.77 -7.63 7.81
N MET A 263 6.44 -6.33 7.85
CA MET A 263 5.17 -5.82 7.28
C MET A 263 5.00 -6.20 5.80
N GLY A 264 6.10 -6.36 5.06
CA GLY A 264 6.09 -6.86 3.68
C GLY A 264 5.56 -8.29 3.53
N ASP A 265 5.51 -9.08 4.58
CA ASP A 265 4.90 -10.42 4.55
C ASP A 265 3.38 -10.32 4.53
N THR A 266 2.80 -9.43 5.33
CA THR A 266 1.34 -9.23 5.45
C THR A 266 0.80 -8.33 4.35
N ILE A 267 1.53 -7.26 4.03
CA ILE A 267 1.17 -6.27 3.00
C ILE A 267 2.25 -6.28 1.90
N PRO A 268 2.34 -7.35 1.11
CA PRO A 268 3.43 -7.52 0.16
C PRO A 268 3.39 -6.44 -0.93
N ALA A 269 4.56 -5.86 -1.17
CA ALA A 269 4.77 -4.89 -2.22
C ALA A 269 4.81 -5.55 -3.60
N MET A 270 4.95 -4.74 -4.67
CA MET A 270 5.12 -5.26 -6.03
C MET A 270 6.30 -6.24 -6.10
N GLY A 271 6.09 -7.35 -6.78
CA GLY A 271 7.11 -8.38 -7.02
C GLY A 271 7.64 -9.15 -5.81
N THR A 272 7.12 -8.93 -4.58
CA THR A 272 7.62 -9.61 -3.38
C THR A 272 6.92 -10.93 -3.08
N GLN A 273 5.67 -11.09 -3.49
CA GLN A 273 4.88 -12.33 -3.37
C GLN A 273 3.94 -12.49 -4.57
N PRO A 274 3.47 -13.71 -4.88
CA PRO A 274 2.51 -13.95 -5.95
C PRO A 274 1.17 -13.23 -5.75
N TYR A 275 0.43 -13.00 -6.84
CA TYR A 275 -0.97 -12.56 -6.77
C TYR A 275 -1.84 -13.62 -6.13
N GLY A 276 -2.76 -13.20 -5.25
CA GLY A 276 -3.69 -14.11 -4.59
C GLY A 276 -3.00 -15.18 -3.73
N PHE A 277 -1.83 -14.88 -3.15
CA PHE A 277 -1.00 -15.84 -2.42
C PHE A 277 -1.74 -16.54 -1.25
N MET A 278 -2.82 -15.94 -0.72
CA MET A 278 -3.65 -16.55 0.33
C MET A 278 -4.85 -17.34 -0.21
N VAL A 279 -5.12 -17.33 -1.52
CA VAL A 279 -6.31 -17.96 -2.12
C VAL A 279 -6.32 -19.49 -1.95
N SER A 280 -5.17 -20.14 -2.04
CA SER A 280 -5.07 -21.58 -1.80
C SER A 280 -5.35 -21.95 -0.34
N TYR A 281 -5.00 -21.09 0.59
CA TYR A 281 -5.27 -21.26 2.02
C TYR A 281 -6.77 -21.11 2.33
N SER A 282 -7.42 -20.07 1.80
CA SER A 282 -8.87 -19.91 1.97
C SER A 282 -9.64 -21.06 1.36
N LYS A 283 -9.26 -21.53 0.17
CA LYS A 283 -9.85 -22.72 -0.45
C LYS A 283 -9.73 -23.94 0.47
N LYS A 284 -8.57 -24.13 1.12
CA LYS A 284 -8.36 -25.25 2.04
C LYS A 284 -9.23 -25.12 3.30
N ILE A 285 -9.31 -23.94 3.91
CA ILE A 285 -10.19 -23.69 5.06
C ILE A 285 -11.65 -23.98 4.74
N LYS A 286 -12.14 -23.61 3.55
CA LYS A 286 -13.51 -23.91 3.10
C LYS A 286 -13.85 -25.39 3.03
N GLU A 287 -12.89 -26.28 2.94
CA GLU A 287 -13.15 -27.74 3.02
C GLU A 287 -13.54 -28.19 4.43
N PHE A 288 -13.32 -27.35 5.45
CA PHE A 288 -13.50 -27.69 6.86
C PHE A 288 -14.67 -26.98 7.53
N VAL A 289 -15.22 -25.94 6.91
CA VAL A 289 -16.32 -25.12 7.46
C VAL A 289 -17.44 -24.94 6.44
N SER A 290 -18.65 -24.65 6.95
CA SER A 290 -19.83 -24.37 6.12
C SER A 290 -20.16 -22.88 6.06
N ILE A 291 -19.61 -22.06 6.98
CA ILE A 291 -19.77 -20.61 7.01
C ILE A 291 -18.97 -19.94 5.88
N PRO A 292 -19.37 -18.73 5.43
CA PRO A 292 -18.63 -17.98 4.43
C PRO A 292 -17.16 -17.73 4.83
N VAL A 293 -16.27 -17.75 3.84
CA VAL A 293 -14.84 -17.47 4.02
C VAL A 293 -14.44 -16.31 3.13
N SER A 294 -13.89 -15.27 3.73
CA SER A 294 -13.25 -14.16 3.02
C SER A 294 -11.75 -14.38 2.90
N VAL A 295 -11.13 -13.76 1.88
CA VAL A 295 -9.69 -13.81 1.66
C VAL A 295 -9.13 -12.46 1.24
N VAL A 296 -7.96 -12.13 1.76
CA VAL A 296 -7.16 -10.95 1.39
C VAL A 296 -5.76 -11.40 0.95
N GLY A 297 -5.16 -10.71 -0.01
CA GLY A 297 -3.77 -10.96 -0.39
C GLY A 297 -3.47 -10.74 -1.87
N ARG A 298 -3.08 -9.51 -2.25
CA ARG A 298 -2.71 -9.13 -3.63
C ARG A 298 -3.75 -9.50 -4.71
N ILE A 299 -5.03 -9.35 -4.39
CA ILE A 299 -6.13 -9.41 -5.37
C ILE A 299 -6.42 -7.96 -5.75
N VAL A 300 -6.18 -7.57 -7.02
CA VAL A 300 -6.15 -6.15 -7.40
C VAL A 300 -7.02 -5.78 -8.58
N THR A 301 -7.43 -6.76 -9.39
CA THR A 301 -8.27 -6.50 -10.57
C THR A 301 -9.64 -7.14 -10.41
N PRO A 302 -10.68 -6.60 -11.08
CA PRO A 302 -12.02 -7.20 -11.08
C PRO A 302 -12.04 -8.65 -11.55
N GLU A 303 -11.26 -8.98 -12.58
CA GLU A 303 -11.17 -10.32 -13.15
C GLU A 303 -10.57 -11.32 -12.15
N ALA A 304 -9.52 -10.91 -11.44
CA ALA A 304 -8.89 -11.74 -10.40
C ALA A 304 -9.86 -11.98 -9.24
N ALA A 305 -10.57 -10.93 -8.79
CA ALA A 305 -11.56 -11.04 -7.72
C ALA A 305 -12.72 -11.97 -8.12
N GLU A 306 -13.28 -11.77 -9.32
CA GLU A 306 -14.33 -12.62 -9.87
C GLU A 306 -13.89 -14.09 -9.99
N ALA A 307 -12.66 -14.34 -10.48
CA ALA A 307 -12.14 -15.69 -10.65
C ALA A 307 -12.05 -16.45 -9.32
N VAL A 308 -11.64 -15.78 -8.23
CA VAL A 308 -11.58 -16.40 -6.89
C VAL A 308 -12.95 -16.81 -6.38
N ILE A 309 -13.98 -15.97 -6.57
CA ILE A 309 -15.37 -16.29 -6.20
C ILE A 309 -15.95 -17.37 -7.12
N ALA A 310 -15.78 -17.21 -8.43
CA ALA A 310 -16.37 -18.11 -9.43
C ALA A 310 -15.89 -19.55 -9.31
N ASN A 311 -14.62 -19.76 -8.94
CA ASN A 311 -14.02 -21.07 -8.75
C ASN A 311 -14.22 -21.64 -7.31
N GLY A 312 -14.92 -20.91 -6.44
CA GLY A 312 -15.26 -21.34 -5.08
C GLY A 312 -14.08 -21.33 -4.10
N SER A 313 -13.00 -20.60 -4.39
CA SER A 313 -11.83 -20.51 -3.50
C SER A 313 -12.07 -19.63 -2.27
N ALA A 314 -12.98 -18.66 -2.37
CA ALA A 314 -13.49 -17.85 -1.27
C ALA A 314 -14.94 -17.44 -1.57
N ASP A 315 -15.64 -16.87 -0.59
CA ASP A 315 -17.01 -16.36 -0.71
C ASP A 315 -17.06 -14.83 -0.73
N ILE A 316 -16.06 -14.18 -0.15
CA ILE A 316 -15.91 -12.72 -0.04
C ILE A 316 -14.45 -12.36 -0.32
N ILE A 317 -14.22 -11.22 -0.99
CA ILE A 317 -12.89 -10.73 -1.35
C ILE A 317 -12.55 -9.45 -0.59
N GLY A 318 -11.45 -9.49 0.17
CA GLY A 318 -10.87 -8.32 0.83
C GLY A 318 -10.02 -7.50 -0.14
N LEU A 319 -10.46 -6.29 -0.48
CA LEU A 319 -9.82 -5.37 -1.41
C LEU A 319 -9.28 -4.12 -0.68
N GLY A 320 -8.23 -4.24 0.15
CA GLY A 320 -7.69 -3.10 0.90
C GLY A 320 -7.11 -2.02 -0.02
N ARG A 321 -5.87 -2.17 -0.45
CA ARG A 321 -5.17 -1.18 -1.29
C ARG A 321 -5.86 -0.88 -2.63
N SER A 322 -6.61 -1.84 -3.18
CA SER A 322 -7.38 -1.62 -4.41
C SER A 322 -8.46 -0.56 -4.22
N LEU A 323 -9.18 -0.58 -3.08
CA LEU A 323 -10.20 0.40 -2.75
C LEU A 323 -9.64 1.75 -2.30
N LEU A 324 -8.39 1.80 -1.79
CA LEU A 324 -7.68 3.07 -1.59
C LEU A 324 -7.38 3.76 -2.92
N THR A 325 -7.02 2.96 -3.93
CA THR A 325 -6.68 3.46 -5.26
C THR A 325 -7.92 3.85 -6.04
N ASP A 326 -9.00 3.05 -5.95
CA ASP A 326 -10.28 3.28 -6.61
C ASP A 326 -11.44 2.90 -5.69
N PRO A 327 -12.00 3.84 -4.94
CA PRO A 327 -13.14 3.56 -4.07
C PRO A 327 -14.41 3.16 -4.85
N ASP A 328 -14.53 3.50 -6.15
CA ASP A 328 -15.65 3.15 -7.03
C ASP A 328 -15.52 1.77 -7.69
N PHE A 329 -14.60 0.96 -7.25
CA PHE A 329 -14.34 -0.38 -7.81
C PHE A 329 -15.63 -1.18 -8.01
N ALA A 330 -16.50 -1.24 -6.98
CA ALA A 330 -17.73 -2.03 -7.03
C ALA A 330 -18.76 -1.42 -7.99
N ASN A 331 -18.96 -0.11 -7.95
CA ASN A 331 -19.90 0.59 -8.84
C ASN A 331 -19.47 0.46 -10.30
N LYS A 332 -18.19 0.68 -10.62
CA LYS A 332 -17.65 0.51 -11.97
C LYS A 332 -17.88 -0.90 -12.51
N CYS A 333 -17.69 -1.92 -11.65
CA CYS A 333 -17.99 -3.30 -12.05
C CYS A 333 -19.48 -3.54 -12.26
N ALA A 334 -20.35 -2.95 -11.46
CA ALA A 334 -21.81 -3.07 -11.58
C ALA A 334 -22.31 -2.41 -12.88
N ASP A 335 -21.73 -1.29 -13.26
CA ASP A 335 -22.07 -0.53 -14.47
C ASP A 335 -21.43 -1.12 -15.75
N GLY A 336 -20.65 -2.21 -15.63
CA GLY A 336 -19.99 -2.86 -16.77
C GLY A 336 -18.66 -2.23 -17.18
N HIS A 337 -18.15 -1.26 -16.43
CA HIS A 337 -16.90 -0.53 -16.69
C HIS A 337 -15.69 -1.07 -15.88
N CYS A 338 -15.56 -2.40 -15.78
CA CYS A 338 -14.44 -3.02 -15.03
C CYS A 338 -13.06 -2.57 -15.54
N CYS A 339 -12.91 -2.30 -16.84
CA CYS A 339 -11.65 -1.83 -17.43
C CYS A 339 -11.26 -0.41 -16.98
N ASN A 340 -12.20 0.36 -16.40
CA ASN A 340 -11.99 1.70 -15.88
C ASN A 340 -11.67 1.71 -14.36
N VAL A 341 -11.47 0.56 -13.76
CA VAL A 341 -10.97 0.47 -12.38
C VAL A 341 -9.50 0.87 -12.36
N ARG A 342 -9.16 1.87 -11.55
CA ARG A 342 -7.78 2.26 -11.28
C ARG A 342 -7.13 1.22 -10.37
N THR A 343 -6.37 0.31 -10.94
CA THR A 343 -5.76 -0.79 -10.19
C THR A 343 -4.54 -0.35 -9.38
N CYS A 344 -4.43 -0.86 -8.16
CA CYS A 344 -3.27 -0.62 -7.30
C CYS A 344 -2.00 -1.20 -7.93
N MET A 345 -0.90 -0.41 -7.97
CA MET A 345 0.41 -0.86 -8.43
C MET A 345 1.27 -1.50 -7.31
N MET A 346 0.72 -1.67 -6.11
CA MET A 346 1.37 -2.34 -4.97
C MET A 346 2.70 -1.70 -4.51
N CYS A 347 2.84 -0.38 -4.63
CA CYS A 347 4.08 0.33 -4.27
C CYS A 347 4.31 0.48 -2.76
N ASN A 348 3.29 0.37 -1.93
CA ASN A 348 3.29 0.58 -0.47
C ASN A 348 3.68 1.99 0.01
N LYS A 349 4.10 2.91 -0.86
CA LYS A 349 4.65 4.24 -0.49
C LYS A 349 3.65 5.14 0.26
N GLY A 350 2.45 5.39 -0.30
CA GLY A 350 1.46 6.27 0.32
C GLY A 350 0.65 5.62 1.45
N CYS A 351 0.55 4.30 1.47
CA CYS A 351 -0.21 3.56 2.48
C CYS A 351 0.69 3.01 3.59
N THR A 352 1.39 1.89 3.35
CA THR A 352 2.15 1.18 4.39
C THR A 352 3.30 2.02 4.94
N ASP A 353 4.09 2.68 4.08
CA ASP A 353 5.23 3.49 4.52
C ASP A 353 4.77 4.71 5.33
N ASN A 354 3.66 5.36 4.94
CA ASN A 354 3.11 6.47 5.70
C ASN A 354 2.73 6.04 7.13
N ILE A 355 2.01 4.92 7.28
CA ILE A 355 1.64 4.42 8.60
C ILE A 355 2.87 4.04 9.43
N GLN A 356 3.88 3.40 8.83
CA GLN A 356 5.15 3.09 9.51
C GLN A 356 5.90 4.35 9.95
N ASN A 357 5.80 5.43 9.17
CA ASN A 357 6.39 6.74 9.47
C ASN A 357 5.49 7.63 10.34
N ARG A 358 4.40 7.08 10.93
CA ARG A 358 3.44 7.80 11.77
C ARG A 358 2.74 8.96 11.07
N ALA A 359 2.63 8.88 9.76
CA ALA A 359 1.75 9.69 8.95
C ALA A 359 0.43 8.95 8.73
N PHE A 360 -0.58 9.63 8.19
CA PHE A 360 -1.85 8.97 7.88
C PHE A 360 -1.84 8.31 6.50
N LEU A 361 -2.72 7.33 6.34
CA LEU A 361 -2.92 6.55 5.13
C LEU A 361 -3.23 7.45 3.93
N SER A 362 -2.57 7.22 2.81
CA SER A 362 -2.88 7.84 1.51
C SER A 362 -2.55 6.89 0.35
N CYS A 363 -2.82 7.32 -0.88
CA CYS A 363 -2.47 6.55 -2.07
C CYS A 363 -1.75 7.43 -3.08
N VAL A 364 -0.60 6.97 -3.59
CA VAL A 364 0.19 7.71 -4.59
C VAL A 364 -0.53 7.91 -5.93
N LEU A 365 -1.52 7.04 -6.25
CA LEU A 365 -2.29 7.12 -7.49
C LEU A 365 -3.65 7.83 -7.31
N ASN A 366 -4.08 8.12 -6.08
CA ASN A 366 -5.35 8.73 -5.78
C ASN A 366 -5.17 9.94 -4.87
N ALA A 367 -5.18 11.12 -5.45
CA ALA A 367 -4.98 12.38 -4.73
C ALA A 367 -6.09 12.70 -3.71
N GLU A 368 -7.27 12.11 -3.87
CA GLU A 368 -8.41 12.30 -2.95
C GLU A 368 -8.31 11.43 -1.70
N ASN A 369 -7.56 10.30 -1.77
CA ASN A 369 -7.49 9.34 -0.67
C ASN A 369 -6.86 9.96 0.59
N GLY A 370 -7.62 9.96 1.69
CA GLY A 370 -7.31 10.64 2.95
C GLY A 370 -7.72 12.11 3.00
N TYR A 371 -8.28 12.64 1.90
CA TYR A 371 -8.72 14.04 1.75
C TYR A 371 -10.14 14.15 1.19
N GLU A 372 -10.96 13.12 1.34
CA GLU A 372 -12.31 13.01 0.74
C GLU A 372 -13.25 14.15 1.14
N GLY A 373 -13.00 14.79 2.30
CA GLY A 373 -13.75 15.97 2.77
C GLY A 373 -13.32 17.29 2.10
N SER A 374 -12.12 17.38 1.55
CA SER A 374 -11.52 18.64 1.03
C SER A 374 -11.11 18.58 -0.44
N ARG A 375 -10.93 17.40 -0.99
CA ARG A 375 -10.57 17.18 -2.40
C ARG A 375 -11.72 16.49 -3.11
N GLN A 376 -12.40 17.23 -3.97
CA GLN A 376 -13.51 16.72 -4.79
C GLN A 376 -13.43 17.35 -6.18
N ILE A 377 -13.55 16.52 -7.20
CA ILE A 377 -13.66 17.00 -8.58
C ILE A 377 -15.07 17.56 -8.78
N THR A 378 -15.17 18.87 -8.98
CA THR A 378 -16.42 19.56 -9.24
C THR A 378 -16.44 20.13 -10.65
N PRO A 379 -17.62 20.25 -11.31
CA PRO A 379 -17.73 20.91 -12.59
C PRO A 379 -17.10 22.30 -12.60
N ALA A 380 -16.39 22.65 -13.67
CA ALA A 380 -15.81 23.98 -13.84
C ALA A 380 -16.90 25.04 -14.04
N ALA A 381 -16.62 26.28 -13.64
CA ALA A 381 -17.56 27.39 -13.85
C ALA A 381 -17.80 27.72 -15.34
N SER A 382 -16.79 27.46 -16.17
CA SER A 382 -16.88 27.59 -17.63
C SER A 382 -16.00 26.54 -18.32
N THR A 383 -16.47 25.99 -19.42
CA THR A 383 -15.71 25.05 -20.26
C THR A 383 -14.58 25.79 -20.97
N LYS A 384 -13.38 25.21 -20.95
CA LYS A 384 -12.18 25.70 -21.65
C LYS A 384 -11.61 24.64 -22.56
N ASN A 385 -10.85 25.07 -23.58
CA ASN A 385 -10.00 24.19 -24.40
C ASN A 385 -8.61 24.16 -23.75
N ILE A 386 -8.19 23.02 -23.22
CA ILE A 386 -6.93 22.87 -22.49
C ILE A 386 -5.95 22.04 -23.33
N ALA A 387 -4.76 22.60 -23.58
CA ALA A 387 -3.63 21.86 -24.12
C ALA A 387 -2.79 21.29 -22.95
N ILE A 388 -2.44 20.00 -23.04
CA ILE A 388 -1.49 19.38 -22.09
C ILE A 388 -0.26 18.93 -22.87
N ILE A 389 0.92 19.38 -22.45
CA ILE A 389 2.19 19.05 -23.08
C ILE A 389 2.87 17.94 -22.29
N GLY A 390 2.86 16.72 -22.85
CA GLY A 390 3.44 15.52 -22.26
C GLY A 390 2.40 14.54 -21.74
N ALA A 391 2.49 13.29 -22.21
CA ALA A 391 1.63 12.18 -21.83
C ALA A 391 2.27 11.26 -20.76
N GLY A 392 3.08 11.83 -19.85
CA GLY A 392 3.53 11.18 -18.63
C GLY A 392 2.41 11.12 -17.59
N ILE A 393 2.65 10.48 -16.43
CA ILE A 393 1.63 10.24 -15.40
C ILE A 393 0.95 11.54 -14.92
N ALA A 394 1.70 12.64 -14.83
CA ALA A 394 1.15 13.95 -14.45
C ALA A 394 0.19 14.49 -15.52
N GLY A 395 0.60 14.47 -16.80
CA GLY A 395 -0.26 14.94 -17.91
C GLY A 395 -1.51 14.10 -18.07
N LEU A 396 -1.41 12.79 -17.92
CA LEU A 396 -2.55 11.86 -17.99
C LEU A 396 -3.57 12.09 -16.86
N GLU A 397 -3.09 12.33 -15.63
CA GLU A 397 -3.98 12.65 -14.50
C GLU A 397 -4.61 14.05 -14.66
N ALA A 398 -3.84 15.04 -15.09
CA ALA A 398 -4.39 16.38 -15.37
C ALA A 398 -5.48 16.32 -16.45
N ALA A 399 -5.27 15.52 -17.50
CA ALA A 399 -6.28 15.30 -18.53
C ALA A 399 -7.57 14.69 -17.99
N ARG A 400 -7.44 13.65 -17.14
CA ARG A 400 -8.58 13.01 -16.50
C ARG A 400 -9.39 14.00 -15.65
N VAL A 401 -8.72 14.74 -14.79
CA VAL A 401 -9.38 15.69 -13.89
C VAL A 401 -10.02 16.83 -14.68
N SER A 402 -9.30 17.42 -15.62
CA SER A 402 -9.84 18.50 -16.46
C SER A 402 -11.07 18.06 -17.28
N ALA A 403 -11.02 16.86 -17.88
CA ALA A 403 -12.15 16.32 -18.64
C ALA A 403 -13.37 16.03 -17.73
N LEU A 404 -13.16 15.48 -16.54
CA LEU A 404 -14.22 15.26 -15.54
C LEU A 404 -14.86 16.57 -15.06
N ARG A 405 -14.13 17.68 -15.10
CA ARG A 405 -14.66 19.01 -14.80
C ARG A 405 -15.42 19.65 -15.96
N GLY A 406 -15.41 19.01 -17.15
CA GLY A 406 -16.14 19.45 -18.33
C GLY A 406 -15.34 20.30 -19.31
N HIS A 407 -14.01 20.26 -19.25
CA HIS A 407 -13.13 20.93 -20.21
C HIS A 407 -12.90 20.05 -21.45
N HIS A 408 -12.60 20.67 -22.59
CA HIS A 408 -12.12 20.00 -23.79
C HIS A 408 -10.60 19.87 -23.72
N VAL A 409 -10.10 18.63 -23.69
CA VAL A 409 -8.69 18.36 -23.43
C VAL A 409 -7.99 17.74 -24.63
N THR A 410 -6.84 18.30 -24.99
CA THR A 410 -5.93 17.73 -26.00
C THR A 410 -4.54 17.53 -25.40
N ILE A 411 -4.02 16.31 -25.47
CA ILE A 411 -2.66 15.96 -25.02
C ILE A 411 -1.73 15.96 -26.25
N PHE A 412 -0.64 16.70 -26.17
CA PHE A 412 0.47 16.67 -27.11
C PHE A 412 1.61 15.82 -26.54
N GLU A 413 2.04 14.83 -27.27
CA GLU A 413 3.14 13.94 -26.87
C GLU A 413 4.09 13.73 -28.04
N LYS A 414 5.37 14.04 -27.85
CA LYS A 414 6.41 13.90 -28.88
C LYS A 414 6.69 12.47 -29.29
N SER A 415 6.44 11.51 -28.37
CA SER A 415 6.57 10.08 -28.69
C SER A 415 5.27 9.50 -29.29
N LEU A 416 5.36 8.29 -29.85
CA LEU A 416 4.20 7.58 -30.42
C LEU A 416 3.39 6.81 -29.37
N GLN A 417 3.76 6.90 -28.07
CA GLN A 417 3.10 6.19 -26.98
C GLN A 417 3.05 7.02 -25.72
N ILE A 418 2.00 6.81 -24.93
CA ILE A 418 1.81 7.45 -23.63
C ILE A 418 2.57 6.72 -22.53
N GLY A 419 2.77 7.37 -21.37
CA GLY A 419 3.35 6.78 -20.16
C GLY A 419 4.62 7.46 -19.66
N GLY A 420 5.37 8.13 -20.55
CA GLY A 420 6.58 8.87 -20.16
C GLY A 420 7.57 8.02 -19.36
N GLN A 421 8.04 8.54 -18.22
CA GLN A 421 9.01 7.84 -17.36
C GLN A 421 8.51 6.52 -16.78
N LEU A 422 7.18 6.30 -16.65
CA LEU A 422 6.65 5.02 -16.17
C LEU A 422 7.01 3.84 -17.08
N LEU A 423 7.18 4.09 -18.40
CA LEU A 423 7.58 3.05 -19.34
C LEU A 423 8.95 2.48 -18.98
N ILE A 424 9.91 3.33 -18.63
CA ILE A 424 11.26 2.88 -18.22
C ILE A 424 11.29 2.40 -16.77
N ALA A 425 10.51 3.01 -15.88
CA ALA A 425 10.43 2.60 -14.48
C ALA A 425 9.80 1.21 -14.28
N SER A 426 9.03 0.72 -15.26
CA SER A 426 8.44 -0.62 -15.25
C SER A 426 9.37 -1.74 -15.74
N VAL A 427 10.56 -1.40 -16.27
CA VAL A 427 11.50 -2.35 -16.91
C VAL A 427 12.34 -3.16 -15.93
N PRO A 428 12.80 -2.60 -14.80
CA PRO A 428 13.53 -3.39 -13.80
C PRO A 428 12.73 -4.59 -13.32
N PRO A 429 13.39 -5.67 -12.87
CA PRO A 429 12.71 -6.86 -12.36
C PRO A 429 11.63 -6.51 -11.32
N ARG A 430 10.47 -7.18 -11.40
CA ARG A 430 9.34 -7.03 -10.47
C ARG A 430 8.63 -5.66 -10.48
N LYS A 431 8.92 -4.78 -11.45
CA LYS A 431 8.28 -3.44 -11.59
C LYS A 431 7.19 -3.37 -12.66
N GLU A 432 6.91 -4.44 -13.37
CA GLU A 432 5.93 -4.50 -14.46
C GLU A 432 4.51 -4.10 -14.04
N GLU A 433 4.20 -4.18 -12.74
CA GLU A 433 2.91 -3.76 -12.18
C GLU A 433 2.63 -2.26 -12.36
N MET A 434 3.66 -1.45 -12.55
CA MET A 434 3.54 0.00 -12.82
C MET A 434 2.81 0.29 -14.13
N MET A 435 2.90 -0.64 -15.11
CA MET A 435 2.19 -0.52 -16.39
C MET A 435 0.67 -0.48 -16.25
N ARG A 436 0.10 -0.98 -15.14
CA ARG A 436 -1.35 -0.91 -14.89
C ARG A 436 -1.88 0.51 -14.85
N SER A 437 -1.06 1.45 -14.34
CA SER A 437 -1.45 2.87 -14.31
C SER A 437 -1.57 3.43 -15.73
N ILE A 438 -0.68 3.03 -16.65
CA ILE A 438 -0.76 3.45 -18.07
C ILE A 438 -2.00 2.84 -18.72
N ASN A 439 -2.24 1.54 -18.51
CA ASN A 439 -3.41 0.83 -19.05
C ASN A 439 -4.73 1.48 -18.56
N TYR A 440 -4.80 1.92 -17.31
CA TYR A 440 -5.95 2.66 -16.78
C TYR A 440 -6.24 3.92 -17.60
N TYR A 441 -5.23 4.78 -17.83
CA TYR A 441 -5.43 6.01 -18.61
C TYR A 441 -5.69 5.73 -20.09
N THR A 442 -5.13 4.66 -20.65
CA THR A 442 -5.42 4.23 -22.03
C THR A 442 -6.91 3.89 -22.21
N ASN A 443 -7.54 3.34 -21.20
CA ASN A 443 -8.97 3.00 -21.23
C ASN A 443 -9.85 4.22 -20.95
N VAL A 444 -9.56 4.96 -19.86
CA VAL A 444 -10.48 5.96 -19.33
C VAL A 444 -10.47 7.28 -20.11
N LEU A 445 -9.32 7.72 -20.63
CA LEU A 445 -9.23 9.03 -21.28
C LEU A 445 -10.00 9.11 -22.61
N PRO A 446 -10.03 8.08 -23.48
CA PRO A 446 -10.90 8.09 -24.65
C PRO A 446 -12.41 8.15 -24.31
N GLU A 447 -12.84 7.51 -23.21
CA GLU A 447 -14.26 7.59 -22.77
C GLU A 447 -14.63 8.98 -22.22
N LEU A 448 -13.63 9.77 -21.82
CA LEU A 448 -13.78 11.17 -21.40
C LEU A 448 -13.55 12.17 -22.55
N ASP A 449 -13.59 11.71 -23.81
CA ASP A 449 -13.39 12.54 -25.03
C ASP A 449 -12.05 13.31 -25.06
N VAL A 450 -11.00 12.80 -24.37
CA VAL A 450 -9.67 13.38 -24.42
C VAL A 450 -9.00 13.07 -25.76
N THR A 451 -8.55 14.10 -26.46
CA THR A 451 -7.86 13.97 -27.76
C THR A 451 -6.36 13.77 -27.56
N PHE A 452 -5.77 12.78 -28.24
CA PHE A 452 -4.33 12.55 -28.26
C PHE A 452 -3.70 12.97 -29.58
N ARG A 453 -2.65 13.79 -29.53
CA ARG A 453 -1.75 14.13 -30.64
C ARG A 453 -0.37 13.53 -30.39
N LEU A 454 -0.23 12.23 -30.69
CA LEU A 454 1.02 11.49 -30.53
C LEU A 454 1.98 11.78 -31.69
N GLY A 455 3.30 11.79 -31.43
CA GLY A 455 4.31 12.17 -32.40
C GLY A 455 4.30 13.66 -32.75
N GLN A 456 3.64 14.50 -31.95
CA GLN A 456 3.47 15.93 -32.19
C GLN A 456 3.90 16.77 -30.99
N GLU A 457 4.67 17.80 -31.26
CA GLU A 457 5.01 18.83 -30.27
C GLU A 457 4.00 19.98 -30.33
N PHE A 458 3.70 20.56 -29.20
CA PHE A 458 2.91 21.80 -29.09
C PHE A 458 3.75 22.99 -29.58
N THR A 459 3.22 23.75 -30.52
CA THR A 459 3.94 24.84 -31.19
C THR A 459 3.09 26.13 -31.25
N SER A 460 3.68 27.23 -31.68
CA SER A 460 2.98 28.50 -31.85
C SER A 460 1.77 28.44 -32.81
N GLN A 461 1.70 27.44 -33.67
CA GLN A 461 0.54 27.21 -34.56
C GLN A 461 -0.71 26.77 -33.79
N ASP A 462 -0.53 26.20 -32.61
CA ASP A 462 -1.61 25.66 -31.78
C ASP A 462 -2.21 26.73 -30.82
N TYR A 463 -1.52 27.84 -30.54
CA TYR A 463 -1.89 28.82 -29.51
C TYR A 463 -3.33 29.33 -29.64
N ASN A 464 -3.82 29.58 -30.84
CA ASN A 464 -5.16 30.11 -31.07
C ASN A 464 -6.29 29.09 -30.85
N SER A 465 -5.97 27.82 -30.60
CA SER A 465 -6.94 26.72 -30.43
C SER A 465 -7.24 26.41 -28.98
N PHE A 466 -6.52 27.01 -28.05
CA PHE A 466 -6.60 26.71 -26.63
C PHE A 466 -6.75 27.97 -25.78
N ASP A 467 -7.30 27.79 -24.59
CA ASP A 467 -7.49 28.84 -23.59
C ASP A 467 -6.39 28.81 -22.54
N GLU A 468 -5.89 27.62 -22.20
CA GLU A 468 -4.84 27.40 -21.19
C GLU A 468 -3.94 26.22 -21.56
N VAL A 469 -2.73 26.20 -21.00
CA VAL A 469 -1.73 25.16 -21.25
C VAL A 469 -1.21 24.58 -19.93
N ILE A 470 -1.29 23.24 -19.79
CA ILE A 470 -0.66 22.49 -18.71
C ILE A 470 0.64 21.88 -19.23
N VAL A 471 1.77 22.23 -18.61
CA VAL A 471 3.09 21.74 -18.98
C VAL A 471 3.47 20.58 -18.07
N ALA A 472 3.54 19.36 -18.63
CA ALA A 472 3.80 18.10 -17.95
C ALA A 472 4.97 17.32 -18.57
N THR A 473 6.00 18.03 -19.04
CA THR A 473 7.11 17.49 -19.82
C THR A 473 8.13 16.68 -19.01
N GLY A 474 7.97 16.64 -17.69
CA GLY A 474 8.75 15.78 -16.80
C GLY A 474 10.20 16.23 -16.66
N ALA A 475 11.12 15.26 -16.73
CA ALA A 475 12.54 15.47 -16.50
C ALA A 475 13.40 14.72 -17.51
N ASN A 476 14.68 15.07 -17.58
CA ASN A 476 15.74 14.38 -18.32
C ASN A 476 16.76 13.83 -17.32
N ASN A 477 17.46 12.75 -17.69
CA ASN A 477 18.52 12.19 -16.88
C ASN A 477 19.66 13.20 -16.67
N ALA A 478 20.23 13.25 -15.45
CA ALA A 478 21.38 14.09 -15.15
C ALA A 478 22.68 13.36 -15.47
N ILE A 479 23.67 14.11 -15.96
CA ILE A 479 25.06 13.66 -16.17
C ILE A 479 25.97 14.57 -15.36
N ILE A 480 26.91 13.99 -14.60
CA ILE A 480 27.89 14.76 -13.84
C ILE A 480 29.07 15.18 -14.72
N PRO A 481 29.62 16.38 -14.50
CA PRO A 481 30.75 16.90 -15.30
C PRO A 481 32.10 16.36 -14.77
N VAL A 482 32.41 15.10 -15.08
CA VAL A 482 33.71 14.48 -14.77
C VAL A 482 34.49 14.24 -16.05
N PRO A 483 35.85 14.21 -16.00
CA PRO A 483 36.67 13.76 -17.13
C PRO A 483 36.21 12.41 -17.63
N GLY A 484 36.16 12.25 -18.96
CA GLY A 484 35.73 11.00 -19.61
C GLY A 484 34.23 10.80 -19.77
N LYS A 485 33.39 11.74 -19.29
CA LYS A 485 31.91 11.64 -19.38
C LYS A 485 31.32 11.50 -20.79
N ASP A 486 32.08 11.90 -21.80
CA ASP A 486 31.67 11.88 -23.20
C ASP A 486 32.26 10.67 -23.97
N LEU A 487 32.88 9.71 -23.28
CA LEU A 487 33.36 8.46 -23.88
C LEU A 487 32.18 7.63 -24.40
N PRO A 488 32.36 6.89 -25.50
CA PRO A 488 31.32 6.04 -26.09
C PRO A 488 30.80 4.92 -25.16
N THR A 489 31.59 4.60 -24.13
CA THR A 489 31.25 3.61 -23.10
C THR A 489 30.35 4.17 -21.98
N VAL A 490 30.08 5.48 -21.99
CA VAL A 490 29.25 6.14 -21.00
C VAL A 490 27.82 6.32 -21.50
N THR A 491 26.86 5.83 -20.73
CA THR A 491 25.42 5.95 -21.04
C THR A 491 24.61 6.32 -19.81
N SER A 492 23.33 6.58 -19.99
CA SER A 492 22.40 6.84 -18.89
C SER A 492 21.62 5.58 -18.49
N ALA A 493 21.24 5.49 -17.21
CA ALA A 493 20.33 4.45 -16.73
C ALA A 493 19.00 4.45 -17.51
N TRP A 494 18.50 5.62 -17.90
CA TRP A 494 17.26 5.73 -18.66
C TRP A 494 17.38 5.17 -20.08
N ASP A 495 18.51 5.37 -20.77
CA ASP A 495 18.70 4.83 -22.12
C ASP A 495 18.92 3.31 -22.10
N VAL A 496 19.59 2.79 -21.05
CA VAL A 496 19.70 1.34 -20.80
C VAL A 496 18.31 0.73 -20.56
N LEU A 497 17.49 1.30 -19.66
CA LEU A 497 16.13 0.81 -19.37
C LEU A 497 15.18 1.02 -20.56
N ALA A 498 15.37 2.08 -21.35
CA ALA A 498 14.64 2.30 -22.60
C ALA A 498 15.08 1.36 -23.74
N LYS A 499 16.10 0.52 -23.50
CA LYS A 499 16.70 -0.41 -24.50
C LYS A 499 17.25 0.30 -25.74
N LYS A 500 17.66 1.56 -25.58
CA LYS A 500 18.36 2.33 -26.63
C LYS A 500 19.84 1.99 -26.68
N GLU A 501 20.41 1.64 -25.53
CA GLU A 501 21.80 1.28 -25.36
C GLU A 501 21.93 -0.15 -24.81
N ILE A 502 22.88 -0.90 -25.34
CA ILE A 502 23.20 -2.26 -24.91
C ILE A 502 24.55 -2.23 -24.19
N VAL A 503 24.55 -2.63 -22.94
CA VAL A 503 25.77 -2.72 -22.11
C VAL A 503 26.04 -4.17 -21.73
N PHE A 504 27.32 -4.55 -21.57
CA PHE A 504 27.76 -5.91 -21.25
C PHE A 504 29.12 -5.88 -20.51
N GLY A 505 29.55 -7.03 -20.02
CA GLY A 505 30.85 -7.14 -19.33
C GLY A 505 30.82 -6.59 -17.90
N ASN A 506 31.86 -5.86 -17.52
CA ASN A 506 31.96 -5.18 -16.24
C ASN A 506 31.29 -3.80 -16.35
N VAL A 507 30.29 -3.54 -15.57
CA VAL A 507 29.48 -2.29 -15.64
C VAL A 507 29.54 -1.56 -14.32
N SER A 508 30.00 -0.31 -14.35
CA SER A 508 29.91 0.60 -13.20
C SER A 508 28.65 1.44 -13.28
N VAL A 509 27.74 1.27 -12.29
CA VAL A 509 26.54 2.11 -12.12
C VAL A 509 26.87 3.21 -11.13
N ILE A 510 26.83 4.46 -11.60
CA ILE A 510 27.15 5.64 -10.80
C ILE A 510 25.87 6.23 -10.20
N GLY A 511 25.78 6.13 -8.88
CA GLY A 511 24.62 6.52 -8.07
C GLY A 511 23.87 5.30 -7.53
N GLY A 512 23.78 5.22 -6.21
CA GLY A 512 23.08 4.15 -5.47
C GLY A 512 21.66 4.54 -5.03
N GLY A 513 21.06 5.55 -5.65
CA GLY A 513 19.62 5.85 -5.50
C GLY A 513 18.75 4.77 -6.14
N LEU A 514 17.41 4.89 -6.04
CA LEU A 514 16.47 3.85 -6.52
C LEU A 514 16.71 3.48 -7.99
N VAL A 515 16.85 4.47 -8.88
CA VAL A 515 17.08 4.22 -10.31
C VAL A 515 18.38 3.44 -10.54
N GLY A 516 19.45 3.80 -9.82
CA GLY A 516 20.74 3.12 -9.96
C GLY A 516 20.71 1.67 -9.47
N VAL A 517 20.13 1.44 -8.31
CA VAL A 517 20.04 0.09 -7.73
C VAL A 517 19.15 -0.83 -8.57
N GLU A 518 18.01 -0.33 -9.06
CA GLU A 518 17.10 -1.08 -9.94
C GLU A 518 17.72 -1.35 -11.31
N THR A 519 18.51 -0.39 -11.85
CA THR A 519 19.28 -0.60 -13.09
C THR A 519 20.39 -1.60 -12.90
N ALA A 520 21.06 -1.57 -11.76
CA ALA A 520 22.11 -2.54 -11.41
C ALA A 520 21.55 -3.97 -11.35
N GLU A 521 20.42 -4.15 -10.68
CA GLU A 521 19.73 -5.45 -10.66
C GLU A 521 19.31 -5.90 -12.07
N TYR A 522 18.73 -5.00 -12.86
CA TYR A 522 18.35 -5.29 -14.24
C TYR A 522 19.54 -5.78 -15.08
N LEU A 523 20.68 -5.11 -15.00
CA LEU A 523 21.89 -5.48 -15.71
C LEU A 523 22.49 -6.80 -15.21
N ALA A 524 22.57 -6.97 -13.90
CA ALA A 524 23.10 -8.18 -13.28
C ALA A 524 22.26 -9.42 -13.60
N SER A 525 20.92 -9.28 -13.60
CA SER A 525 19.99 -10.35 -14.03
C SER A 525 20.16 -10.77 -15.49
N ARG A 526 20.84 -9.94 -16.31
CA ARG A 526 21.18 -10.20 -17.71
C ARG A 526 22.61 -10.68 -17.93
N GLY A 527 23.34 -10.92 -16.85
CA GLY A 527 24.70 -11.50 -16.88
C GLY A 527 25.85 -10.49 -16.88
N CYS A 528 25.58 -9.20 -16.69
CA CYS A 528 26.64 -8.21 -16.45
C CYS A 528 27.26 -8.42 -15.07
N LYS A 529 28.52 -8.11 -14.93
CA LYS A 529 29.21 -7.97 -13.64
C LYS A 529 29.06 -6.51 -13.19
N VAL A 530 28.23 -6.25 -12.23
CA VAL A 530 27.84 -4.88 -11.87
C VAL A 530 28.50 -4.44 -10.58
N THR A 531 29.04 -3.20 -10.60
CA THR A 531 29.48 -2.47 -9.41
C THR A 531 28.69 -1.19 -9.27
N ILE A 532 27.96 -1.02 -8.15
CA ILE A 532 27.31 0.24 -7.78
C ILE A 532 28.33 1.11 -7.05
N ILE A 533 28.48 2.36 -7.50
CA ILE A 533 29.36 3.36 -6.90
C ILE A 533 28.48 4.50 -6.35
N GLU A 534 28.48 4.66 -5.02
CA GLU A 534 27.66 5.64 -4.32
C GLU A 534 28.52 6.54 -3.43
N MET A 535 28.31 7.86 -3.56
CA MET A 535 29.06 8.84 -2.77
C MET A 535 28.60 8.92 -1.30
N MET A 536 27.36 8.51 -1.04
CA MET A 536 26.83 8.43 0.32
C MET A 536 27.29 7.12 0.99
N ASP A 537 27.02 6.98 2.27
CA ASP A 537 27.33 5.80 3.10
C ASP A 537 26.37 4.61 2.89
N GLN A 538 25.25 4.84 2.19
CA GLN A 538 24.18 3.85 2.01
C GLN A 538 23.53 3.99 0.63
N ILE A 539 23.17 2.84 0.03
CA ILE A 539 22.34 2.76 -1.18
C ILE A 539 20.84 2.62 -0.84
N ALA A 540 19.98 2.87 -1.81
CA ALA A 540 18.52 2.66 -1.76
C ALA A 540 17.83 3.27 -0.51
N LYS A 541 18.35 4.38 0.02
CA LYS A 541 17.90 5.01 1.26
C LYS A 541 16.41 5.39 1.24
N GLU A 542 15.85 5.66 0.06
CA GLU A 542 14.45 6.07 -0.13
C GLU A 542 13.52 4.90 -0.45
N GLU A 543 14.03 3.65 -0.43
CA GLU A 543 13.17 2.50 -0.73
C GLU A 543 12.28 2.13 0.45
N SER A 544 11.08 1.62 0.13
CA SER A 544 10.16 1.08 1.13
C SER A 544 10.80 -0.05 1.93
N ASN A 545 10.61 -0.03 3.24
CA ASN A 545 11.02 -1.12 4.13
C ASN A 545 10.38 -2.47 3.76
N THR A 546 9.29 -2.46 2.99
CA THR A 546 8.62 -3.67 2.50
C THR A 546 9.24 -4.22 1.21
N ILE A 547 10.02 -3.41 0.48
CA ILE A 547 10.69 -3.77 -0.79
C ILE A 547 12.18 -4.01 -0.56
N LEU A 548 12.83 -3.15 0.22
CA LEU A 548 14.28 -3.12 0.42
C LEU A 548 14.89 -4.49 0.77
N PRO A 549 14.32 -5.32 1.67
CA PRO A 549 14.90 -6.63 1.98
C PRO A 549 14.95 -7.57 0.77
N THR A 550 13.94 -7.52 -0.10
CA THR A 550 13.92 -8.32 -1.33
C THR A 550 14.94 -7.80 -2.33
N LEU A 551 15.01 -6.49 -2.54
CA LEU A 551 15.96 -5.84 -3.42
C LEU A 551 17.42 -6.18 -3.03
N MET A 552 17.77 -6.04 -1.74
CA MET A 552 19.13 -6.35 -1.24
C MET A 552 19.49 -7.81 -1.43
N ARG A 553 18.55 -8.74 -1.19
CA ARG A 553 18.78 -10.18 -1.43
C ARG A 553 19.01 -10.49 -2.92
N GLU A 554 18.30 -9.83 -3.83
CA GLU A 554 18.50 -10.02 -5.27
C GLU A 554 19.86 -9.47 -5.74
N LEU A 555 20.29 -8.31 -5.23
CA LEU A 555 21.64 -7.79 -5.51
C LEU A 555 22.73 -8.76 -5.03
N GLU A 556 22.56 -9.34 -3.85
CA GLU A 556 23.47 -10.37 -3.32
C GLU A 556 23.44 -11.63 -4.20
N HIS A 557 22.26 -12.11 -4.58
CA HIS A 557 22.07 -13.28 -5.45
C HIS A 557 22.82 -13.13 -6.79
N TYR A 558 22.77 -11.94 -7.38
CA TYR A 558 23.48 -11.63 -8.62
C TYR A 558 24.95 -11.21 -8.41
N ASN A 559 25.47 -11.25 -7.19
CA ASN A 559 26.83 -10.82 -6.82
C ASN A 559 27.15 -9.38 -7.23
N VAL A 560 26.20 -8.46 -7.14
CA VAL A 560 26.42 -7.03 -7.38
C VAL A 560 27.37 -6.48 -6.32
N GLN A 561 28.46 -5.86 -6.76
CA GLN A 561 29.40 -5.20 -5.85
C GLN A 561 28.84 -3.82 -5.46
N ILE A 562 28.98 -3.45 -4.19
CA ILE A 562 28.50 -2.17 -3.67
C ILE A 562 29.68 -1.42 -3.06
N VAL A 563 29.97 -0.24 -3.60
CA VAL A 563 31.06 0.64 -3.16
C VAL A 563 30.45 1.96 -2.72
N THR A 564 30.29 2.13 -1.39
CA THR A 564 29.76 3.34 -0.77
C THR A 564 30.87 4.29 -0.33
N SER A 565 30.51 5.52 0.08
CA SER A 565 31.43 6.59 0.46
C SER A 565 32.49 6.82 -0.64
N ALA A 566 32.10 6.63 -1.91
CA ALA A 566 32.98 6.65 -3.07
C ALA A 566 32.44 7.61 -4.13
N LYS A 567 33.16 8.67 -4.40
CA LYS A 567 32.81 9.69 -5.39
C LYS A 567 33.57 9.43 -6.69
N LEU A 568 32.84 9.34 -7.81
CA LEU A 568 33.45 9.25 -9.14
C LEU A 568 34.26 10.52 -9.42
N SER A 569 35.55 10.38 -9.79
CA SER A 569 36.46 11.48 -10.15
C SER A 569 36.83 11.51 -11.62
N GLU A 570 36.99 10.35 -12.26
CA GLU A 570 37.37 10.21 -13.67
C GLU A 570 36.80 8.92 -14.28
N ILE A 571 36.54 8.94 -15.58
CA ILE A 571 36.18 7.77 -16.39
C ILE A 571 37.30 7.61 -17.45
N LYS A 572 37.87 6.39 -17.54
CA LYS A 572 38.85 5.98 -18.53
C LYS A 572 38.24 5.00 -19.54
N ASP A 573 38.98 4.59 -20.52
CA ASP A 573 38.49 3.67 -21.58
C ASP A 573 38.07 2.30 -21.05
N ASP A 574 38.68 1.81 -19.96
CA ASP A 574 38.48 0.47 -19.40
C ASP A 574 38.29 0.45 -17.87
N SER A 575 38.14 1.63 -17.25
CA SER A 575 38.04 1.73 -15.80
C SER A 575 37.38 3.07 -15.37
N VAL A 576 36.99 3.12 -14.10
CA VAL A 576 36.57 4.35 -13.41
C VAL A 576 37.45 4.60 -12.20
N VAL A 577 37.78 5.86 -11.95
CA VAL A 577 38.53 6.29 -10.77
C VAL A 577 37.58 6.87 -9.75
N VAL A 578 37.65 6.37 -8.53
CA VAL A 578 36.83 6.85 -7.41
C VAL A 578 37.67 7.36 -6.26
N GLU A 579 37.20 8.41 -5.62
CA GLU A 579 37.76 8.94 -4.37
C GLU A 579 36.93 8.41 -3.21
N LYS A 580 37.56 7.66 -2.30
CA LYS A 580 36.95 7.16 -1.05
C LYS A 580 37.42 7.99 0.12
N THR A 581 36.51 8.49 0.93
CA THR A 581 36.83 9.16 2.18
C THR A 581 36.36 8.33 3.35
N ILE A 582 37.30 7.83 4.16
CA ILE A 582 37.05 7.06 5.38
C ILE A 582 37.84 7.73 6.50
N ASP A 583 37.19 8.12 7.59
CA ASP A 583 37.79 8.78 8.77
C ASP A 583 38.73 9.94 8.39
N ASP A 584 38.26 10.86 7.52
CA ASP A 584 38.96 12.01 6.97
C ASP A 584 40.20 11.68 6.08
N ASN A 585 40.45 10.41 5.80
CA ASN A 585 41.52 9.99 4.86
C ASN A 585 40.91 9.74 3.49
N THR A 586 41.37 10.48 2.47
CA THR A 586 40.98 10.27 1.07
C THR A 586 41.98 9.36 0.37
N SER A 587 41.46 8.31 -0.21
CA SER A 587 42.25 7.39 -1.08
C SER A 587 41.59 7.29 -2.45
N THR A 588 42.40 7.01 -3.46
CA THR A 588 41.91 6.81 -4.82
C THR A 588 41.95 5.33 -5.17
N GLU A 589 40.86 4.83 -5.73
CA GLU A 589 40.75 3.44 -6.20
C GLU A 589 40.35 3.43 -7.67
N GLU A 590 40.89 2.52 -8.45
CA GLU A 590 40.55 2.27 -9.85
C GLU A 590 39.76 0.98 -9.96
N ILE A 591 38.57 1.04 -10.58
CA ILE A 591 37.65 -0.08 -10.74
C ILE A 591 37.50 -0.37 -12.23
N ALA A 592 37.81 -1.60 -12.64
CA ALA A 592 37.66 -2.03 -14.03
C ALA A 592 36.21 -1.94 -14.51
N SER A 593 36.01 -1.37 -15.69
CA SER A 593 34.67 -1.07 -16.20
C SER A 593 34.66 -0.99 -17.72
N ASP A 594 33.90 -1.87 -18.36
CA ASP A 594 33.70 -1.84 -19.82
C ASP A 594 32.65 -0.80 -20.22
N PHE A 595 31.68 -0.54 -19.34
CA PHE A 595 30.65 0.47 -19.51
C PHE A 595 30.38 1.22 -18.20
N VAL A 596 30.01 2.49 -18.32
CA VAL A 596 29.62 3.34 -17.21
C VAL A 596 28.17 3.81 -17.40
N VAL A 597 27.30 3.52 -16.42
CA VAL A 597 25.89 3.87 -16.45
C VAL A 597 25.60 4.95 -15.42
N MET A 598 25.24 6.14 -15.88
CA MET A 598 24.93 7.29 -15.03
C MET A 598 23.51 7.19 -14.47
N ALA A 599 23.37 7.16 -13.15
CA ALA A 599 22.11 7.15 -12.41
C ALA A 599 22.10 8.21 -11.27
N VAL A 600 22.61 9.40 -11.58
CA VAL A 600 22.90 10.49 -10.63
C VAL A 600 21.77 11.50 -10.49
N GLY A 601 20.53 11.06 -10.74
CA GLY A 601 19.33 11.86 -10.63
C GLY A 601 18.83 12.43 -11.96
N ALA A 602 17.92 13.39 -11.88
CA ALA A 602 17.26 13.99 -13.02
C ALA A 602 17.22 15.53 -12.93
N ARG A 603 17.03 16.17 -14.08
CA ARG A 603 16.85 17.63 -14.22
C ARG A 603 15.53 17.90 -14.93
N LYS A 604 14.86 19.00 -14.56
CA LYS A 604 13.62 19.42 -15.22
C LYS A 604 13.79 19.50 -16.73
N ASN A 605 12.76 19.07 -17.44
CA ASN A 605 12.63 19.25 -18.87
C ASN A 605 11.63 20.39 -19.14
N LEU A 606 12.13 21.57 -19.42
CA LEU A 606 11.30 22.74 -19.69
C LEU A 606 11.28 23.04 -21.19
N PRO A 607 10.10 23.07 -21.82
CA PRO A 607 9.97 23.49 -23.21
C PRO A 607 10.17 25.01 -23.35
N GLU A 608 10.61 25.45 -24.52
CA GLU A 608 10.69 26.88 -24.84
C GLU A 608 9.30 27.42 -25.17
N LEU A 609 8.66 28.05 -24.18
CA LEU A 609 7.31 28.64 -24.31
C LEU A 609 7.29 30.13 -23.92
N SER A 610 8.44 30.81 -24.02
CA SER A 610 8.58 32.23 -23.67
C SER A 610 7.63 33.14 -24.45
N ASP A 611 7.30 32.76 -25.68
CA ASP A 611 6.43 33.51 -26.57
C ASP A 611 4.96 33.06 -26.55
N CYS A 612 4.62 32.10 -25.67
CA CYS A 612 3.24 31.60 -25.54
C CYS A 612 2.38 32.65 -24.83
N PRO A 613 1.30 33.14 -25.46
CA PRO A 613 0.43 34.18 -24.87
C PRO A 613 -0.57 33.63 -23.87
N LEU A 614 -0.67 32.27 -23.76
CA LEU A 614 -1.64 31.58 -22.92
C LEU A 614 -1.13 31.43 -21.48
N PRO A 615 -2.01 31.33 -20.49
CA PRO A 615 -1.64 30.93 -19.13
C PRO A 615 -0.95 29.55 -19.13
N LEU A 616 0.21 29.46 -18.48
CA LEU A 616 1.02 28.24 -18.38
C LEU A 616 1.03 27.71 -16.97
N HIS A 617 0.65 26.44 -16.80
CA HIS A 617 0.62 25.73 -15.52
C HIS A 617 1.61 24.56 -15.55
N TYR A 618 2.60 24.59 -14.69
CA TYR A 618 3.62 23.52 -14.64
C TYR A 618 3.28 22.49 -13.59
N ILE A 619 3.34 21.20 -13.95
CA ILE A 619 3.02 20.07 -13.05
C ILE A 619 4.06 18.95 -13.12
N GLY A 620 4.10 18.09 -12.12
CA GLY A 620 5.01 16.94 -12.05
C GLY A 620 6.47 17.39 -11.96
N ASP A 621 7.36 16.62 -12.58
CA ASP A 621 8.83 16.83 -12.47
C ASP A 621 9.33 18.12 -13.13
N CYS A 622 8.59 18.75 -13.99
CA CYS A 622 8.95 20.06 -14.55
C CYS A 622 8.52 21.24 -13.68
N ALA A 623 7.66 21.01 -12.67
CA ALA A 623 7.32 21.98 -11.63
C ALA A 623 8.33 21.94 -10.45
N GLY A 624 8.13 22.75 -9.42
CA GLY A 624 8.93 22.76 -8.19
C GLY A 624 10.43 23.02 -8.40
N GLU A 625 11.26 22.73 -7.42
CA GLU A 625 12.72 22.93 -7.49
C GLU A 625 13.46 21.75 -8.12
N ARG A 626 13.03 20.53 -7.85
CA ARG A 626 13.65 19.26 -8.32
C ARG A 626 12.59 18.28 -8.79
N PRO A 627 12.91 17.39 -9.75
CA PRO A 627 12.13 16.21 -10.05
C PRO A 627 11.87 15.38 -8.77
N SER A 628 10.68 14.77 -8.67
CA SER A 628 10.23 14.12 -7.46
C SER A 628 9.74 12.67 -7.75
N ASN A 629 8.49 12.34 -7.47
CA ASN A 629 7.95 11.01 -7.56
C ASN A 629 6.51 10.99 -8.14
N ILE A 630 5.94 9.80 -8.28
CA ILE A 630 4.60 9.60 -8.83
C ILE A 630 3.54 10.31 -7.98
N GLU A 631 3.66 10.29 -6.66
CA GLU A 631 2.71 10.93 -5.75
C GLU A 631 2.66 12.45 -5.99
N HIS A 632 3.82 13.09 -6.08
CA HIS A 632 3.91 14.52 -6.42
C HIS A 632 3.31 14.81 -7.80
N ALA A 633 3.61 13.96 -8.79
CA ALA A 633 3.08 14.10 -10.15
C ALA A 633 1.54 14.04 -10.18
N ILE A 634 0.94 13.08 -9.48
CA ILE A 634 -0.52 12.92 -9.38
C ILE A 634 -1.16 14.09 -8.61
N LYS A 635 -0.60 14.45 -7.44
CA LYS A 635 -1.14 15.54 -6.61
C LYS A 635 -1.07 16.90 -7.30
N SER A 636 0.08 17.24 -7.88
CA SER A 636 0.22 18.52 -8.60
C SER A 636 -0.68 18.60 -9.83
N ALA A 637 -0.88 17.49 -10.53
CA ALA A 637 -1.79 17.41 -11.66
C ALA A 637 -3.24 17.60 -11.23
N TYR A 638 -3.64 16.93 -10.16
CA TYR A 638 -4.98 17.06 -9.57
C TYR A 638 -5.27 18.49 -9.11
N ASP A 639 -4.35 19.06 -8.32
CA ASP A 639 -4.53 20.38 -7.73
C ASP A 639 -4.67 21.46 -8.82
N VAL A 640 -3.75 21.49 -9.79
CA VAL A 640 -3.80 22.45 -10.92
C VAL A 640 -5.06 22.26 -11.77
N ALA A 641 -5.40 21.03 -12.13
CA ALA A 641 -6.58 20.77 -12.93
C ALA A 641 -7.90 21.11 -12.20
N CYS A 642 -7.93 21.07 -10.86
CA CYS A 642 -9.07 21.49 -10.06
C CYS A 642 -9.19 23.03 -9.96
N GLU A 643 -8.12 23.78 -10.15
CA GLU A 643 -8.11 25.27 -10.09
C GLU A 643 -8.49 25.92 -11.43
N ILE A 644 -8.26 25.26 -12.57
CA ILE A 644 -8.62 25.73 -13.91
C ILE A 644 -10.15 25.69 -14.11
#